data_98972dec57f044260b87679ee9f1bc4f
#
_entry.id   98972dec57f044260b87679ee9f1bc4f
#
_cell.length_a   1.000
_cell.length_b   1.000
_cell.length_c   1.000
_cell.angle_alpha   90.00
_cell.angle_beta   90.00
_cell.angle_gamma   90.00
#
_symmetry.space_group_name_H-M   'P 1'
#
loop_
_entity.id
_entity.type
_entity.pdbx_description
1 polymer ?
#
loop_
_entity_poly.entity_id
_entity_poly.type
_entity_poly.pdbx_seq_one_letter_code
_entity_poly.pdbx_strand_id
1 'polypeptide(L)'
;MLNNINALLKDNYLVQMVQKDNFVGWVYSIDYDYALIVTNDLWKAKVQGIPHNCFLIAASFNPDDYQNVPEEEREIILLRVIGTAKLPQDTDMIRTKIDNYQRQTDIFINDLSKDFDDITKNMLQFGGLECRVLGTFFVRENELWLGSDIESFAVAARLNVYRPKDKALETIVNYVDPIRKNKAIEDARALGINNPIKPFKIGTVRYTSTDRLHRGINEEKVPFFIQPSDFLARRTAVLGMTRTGKSNMIKQTVSVIKRISDECNVKIGQIIYDINGEYANANQQDQGAISEIYKDETIRYRMLSTEGFEELQNNFYIQVQEGFNIIRNVIAEDGNKAAADVQTFLNTSFDEPDKSDKRLHNRWKVKVAAYKTMLYKAGFEPPSKDYKVYFEANKNIREALYNHINKDVSDDNTRIDVKDPKYGLTLREAEEWFLAARAINKISPLKSSSGEKWLDEETKAILNMIACKNDKDSYINGYKILVNAIKYHSPRRSQEVGEEIYNHLLEGKIVILDLSVGDATLRDKISKQIAQVIFNKSMGYFIEGKTPPNIVIYIEEAHNLIGKDMDLTETWPRLAKEGAKYRISLVYATQEVSSVHPNILANTENWFISHLNNEKEINELSKFYDFSDFSKSLLRAQDVGFARVKTLSSPFVVPVQIDKFEPEKEVERLKSMKK
;
A
#
# COMPACT_ATOMS: atom_id res chain seq x y z
N MET A 1 -48.07 16.12 26.71
CA MET A 1 -47.54 16.85 25.55
C MET A 1 -46.08 17.26 25.75
N LEU A 2 -45.73 18.01 26.82
CA LEU A 2 -44.33 18.43 27.07
C LEU A 2 -43.32 17.29 27.16
N ASN A 3 -43.65 16.13 27.76
CA ASN A 3 -42.76 14.98 27.82
C ASN A 3 -42.50 14.31 26.46
N ASN A 4 -43.46 14.33 25.53
CA ASN A 4 -43.28 13.80 24.19
C ASN A 4 -42.47 14.77 23.30
N ILE A 5 -42.56 16.07 23.53
CA ILE A 5 -41.80 17.09 22.84
C ILE A 5 -40.31 17.03 23.28
N ASN A 6 -40.04 16.89 24.56
CA ASN A 6 -38.69 16.72 25.06
C ASN A 6 -38.03 15.40 24.61
N ALA A 7 -38.80 14.34 24.35
CA ALA A 7 -38.28 13.09 23.78
C ALA A 7 -37.93 13.27 22.32
N LEU A 8 -38.77 13.94 21.50
CA LEU A 8 -38.52 14.24 20.10
C LEU A 8 -37.35 15.21 19.90
N LEU A 9 -37.14 16.17 20.82
CA LEU A 9 -35.96 17.05 20.80
C LEU A 9 -34.67 16.34 21.17
N LYS A 10 -34.72 15.32 22.05
CA LYS A 10 -33.54 14.52 22.41
C LYS A 10 -33.01 13.67 21.27
N ASP A 11 -33.83 13.34 20.29
CA ASP A 11 -33.41 12.56 19.12
C ASP A 11 -32.96 13.44 17.94
N ASN A 12 -33.03 14.78 18.06
CA ASN A 12 -32.57 15.68 17.02
C ASN A 12 -31.04 15.88 17.10
N TYR A 13 -30.33 15.50 16.05
CA TYR A 13 -28.87 15.59 15.96
C TYR A 13 -28.34 17.00 16.24
N LEU A 14 -28.96 18.05 15.68
CA LEU A 14 -28.51 19.44 15.83
C LEU A 14 -28.65 19.93 17.27
N VAL A 15 -29.75 19.56 17.95
CA VAL A 15 -29.96 19.91 19.37
C VAL A 15 -28.95 19.20 20.26
N GLN A 16 -28.60 17.95 19.95
CA GLN A 16 -27.57 17.21 20.69
C GLN A 16 -26.16 17.79 20.52
N MET A 17 -25.87 18.38 19.34
CA MET A 17 -24.55 18.99 19.09
C MET A 17 -24.37 20.30 19.83
N VAL A 18 -25.43 21.13 19.99
CA VAL A 18 -25.39 22.44 20.67
C VAL A 18 -25.50 22.26 22.18
N GLN A 19 -24.37 22.03 22.82
CA GLN A 19 -24.27 21.84 24.26
C GLN A 19 -24.05 23.18 24.95
N LYS A 20 -25.10 23.76 25.61
CA LYS A 20 -25.03 25.07 26.27
C LYS A 20 -23.85 25.23 27.24
N ASP A 21 -23.52 24.16 27.96
CA ASP A 21 -22.43 24.17 28.92
C ASP A 21 -21.06 24.27 28.27
N ASN A 22 -20.96 23.99 26.97
CA ASN A 22 -19.74 24.05 26.19
C ASN A 22 -19.63 25.32 25.34
N PHE A 23 -20.37 26.38 25.69
CA PHE A 23 -20.25 27.70 25.06
C PHE A 23 -18.82 28.25 25.23
N VAL A 24 -18.23 28.73 24.13
CA VAL A 24 -16.84 29.23 24.07
C VAL A 24 -16.72 30.65 23.53
N GLY A 25 -17.80 31.23 23.01
CA GLY A 25 -17.77 32.58 22.48
C GLY A 25 -18.78 32.83 21.36
N TRP A 26 -18.55 33.85 20.60
CA TRP A 26 -19.38 34.21 19.43
C TRP A 26 -18.53 34.61 18.25
N VAL A 27 -19.10 34.51 17.07
CA VAL A 27 -18.48 34.95 15.83
C VAL A 27 -18.57 36.47 15.73
N TYR A 28 -17.46 37.15 15.41
CA TYR A 28 -17.47 38.59 15.11
C TYR A 28 -17.24 38.92 13.65
N SER A 29 -16.72 37.98 12.88
CA SER A 29 -16.59 38.07 11.43
C SER A 29 -16.65 36.66 10.83
N ILE A 30 -17.33 36.49 9.72
CA ILE A 30 -17.40 35.25 8.97
C ILE A 30 -17.48 35.56 7.48
N ASP A 31 -16.74 34.79 6.71
CA ASP A 31 -16.88 34.63 5.28
C ASP A 31 -17.15 33.16 4.92
N TYR A 32 -17.13 32.80 3.66
CA TYR A 32 -17.43 31.43 3.23
C TYR A 32 -16.32 30.42 3.56
N ASP A 33 -15.09 30.90 3.81
CA ASP A 33 -13.92 30.05 4.08
C ASP A 33 -13.47 30.09 5.55
N TYR A 34 -13.65 31.25 6.22
CA TYR A 34 -13.11 31.50 7.56
C TYR A 34 -14.13 32.17 8.49
N ALA A 35 -14.00 31.86 9.76
CA ALA A 35 -14.73 32.51 10.83
C ALA A 35 -13.75 33.02 11.90
N LEU A 36 -13.96 34.25 12.36
CA LEU A 36 -13.21 34.87 13.44
C LEU A 36 -14.10 34.91 14.70
N ILE A 37 -13.59 34.36 15.79
CA ILE A 37 -14.34 34.13 17.02
C ILE A 37 -13.73 34.92 18.16
N VAL A 38 -14.57 35.57 18.95
CA VAL A 38 -14.18 36.14 20.26
C VAL A 38 -14.39 35.09 21.33
N THR A 39 -13.35 34.82 22.12
CA THR A 39 -13.40 33.96 23.28
C THR A 39 -12.75 34.63 24.48
N ASN A 40 -12.87 34.04 25.67
CA ASN A 40 -12.16 34.52 26.86
C ASN A 40 -11.62 33.37 27.71
N ASP A 41 -10.75 33.69 28.67
CA ASP A 41 -10.12 32.70 29.53
C ASP A 41 -11.09 31.91 30.40
N LEU A 42 -12.21 32.54 30.81
CA LEU A 42 -13.24 31.87 31.62
C LEU A 42 -13.98 30.79 30.81
N TRP A 43 -14.42 31.12 29.60
CA TRP A 43 -15.09 30.17 28.72
C TRP A 43 -14.15 29.04 28.29
N LYS A 44 -12.91 29.39 27.94
CA LYS A 44 -11.84 28.42 27.66
C LYS A 44 -11.63 27.45 28.84
N ALA A 45 -11.57 27.96 30.07
CA ALA A 45 -11.38 27.12 31.26
C ALA A 45 -12.59 26.18 31.49
N LYS A 46 -13.82 26.69 31.31
CA LYS A 46 -15.06 25.89 31.46
C LYS A 46 -15.08 24.68 30.53
N VAL A 47 -14.62 24.83 29.29
CA VAL A 47 -14.52 23.73 28.33
C VAL A 47 -13.20 22.97 28.40
N GLN A 48 -12.36 23.24 29.41
CA GLN A 48 -11.05 22.63 29.60
C GLN A 48 -10.05 22.92 28.46
N GLY A 49 -10.14 24.10 27.85
CA GLY A 49 -9.24 24.57 26.79
C GLY A 49 -9.79 24.41 25.37
N ILE A 50 -9.18 25.14 24.44
CA ILE A 50 -9.50 25.10 23.00
C ILE A 50 -8.19 24.78 22.28
N PRO A 51 -7.87 23.50 22.06
CA PRO A 51 -6.62 23.12 21.41
C PRO A 51 -6.62 23.48 19.92
N HIS A 52 -5.43 23.70 19.34
CA HIS A 52 -5.25 23.86 17.91
C HIS A 52 -5.78 22.64 17.16
N ASN A 53 -6.43 22.84 16.03
CA ASN A 53 -7.11 21.83 15.19
C ASN A 53 -8.36 21.18 15.83
N CYS A 54 -8.85 21.68 16.99
CA CYS A 54 -10.12 21.17 17.50
C CYS A 54 -11.31 21.66 16.67
N PHE A 55 -12.36 20.87 16.69
CA PHE A 55 -13.64 21.24 16.10
C PHE A 55 -14.39 22.18 17.03
N LEU A 56 -15.03 23.18 16.46
CA LEU A 56 -16.03 24.03 17.05
C LEU A 56 -17.28 24.00 16.16
N ILE A 57 -18.41 24.42 16.74
CA ILE A 57 -19.64 24.59 15.99
C ILE A 57 -20.19 25.98 16.25
N ALA A 58 -20.75 26.62 15.21
CA ALA A 58 -21.44 27.87 15.33
C ALA A 58 -22.92 27.66 14.97
N ALA A 59 -23.82 28.16 15.83
CA ALA A 59 -25.27 28.06 15.65
C ALA A 59 -25.95 29.39 15.99
N SER A 60 -26.98 29.71 15.22
CA SER A 60 -27.81 30.92 15.41
C SER A 60 -28.96 30.69 16.39
N PHE A 61 -29.26 29.44 16.73
CA PHE A 61 -30.38 29.05 17.56
C PHE A 61 -29.97 28.61 18.98
N ASN A 62 -30.94 28.71 19.89
CA ASN A 62 -30.84 28.13 21.22
C ASN A 62 -31.51 26.74 21.21
N PRO A 63 -30.87 25.66 21.72
CA PRO A 63 -31.48 24.33 21.79
C PRO A 63 -32.87 24.27 22.42
N ASP A 64 -33.13 25.11 23.45
CA ASP A 64 -34.44 25.12 24.15
C ASP A 64 -35.54 25.68 23.28
N ASP A 65 -35.22 26.49 22.30
CA ASP A 65 -36.20 27.21 21.43
C ASP A 65 -36.15 26.69 19.98
N TYR A 66 -35.54 25.55 19.76
CA TYR A 66 -35.29 24.96 18.44
C TYR A 66 -36.55 24.82 17.59
N GLN A 67 -37.71 24.52 18.22
CA GLN A 67 -38.99 24.37 17.48
C GLN A 67 -39.52 25.67 16.86
N ASN A 68 -39.20 26.81 17.47
CA ASN A 68 -39.62 28.13 17.01
C ASN A 68 -38.64 28.73 15.98
N VAL A 69 -37.51 28.07 15.74
CA VAL A 69 -36.50 28.50 14.76
C VAL A 69 -37.05 28.24 13.35
N PRO A 70 -36.98 29.20 12.42
CA PRO A 70 -37.28 28.96 11.01
C PRO A 70 -36.49 27.79 10.45
N GLU A 71 -37.07 27.02 9.56
CA GLU A 71 -36.43 25.80 9.02
C GLU A 71 -35.12 26.13 8.32
N GLU A 72 -35.02 27.26 7.67
CA GLU A 72 -33.85 27.80 6.97
C GLU A 72 -32.68 28.15 7.93
N GLU A 73 -32.97 28.40 9.21
CA GLU A 73 -31.97 28.71 10.24
C GLU A 73 -31.63 27.50 11.12
N ARG A 74 -32.20 26.32 10.84
CA ARG A 74 -31.91 25.05 11.57
C ARG A 74 -30.66 24.37 11.04
N GLU A 75 -29.55 25.08 11.15
CA GLU A 75 -28.25 24.62 10.66
C GLU A 75 -27.14 24.89 11.68
N ILE A 76 -26.02 24.16 11.56
CA ILE A 76 -24.83 24.31 12.38
C ILE A 76 -23.63 24.41 11.45
N ILE A 77 -22.87 25.49 11.57
CA ILE A 77 -21.62 25.67 10.83
C ILE A 77 -20.52 24.92 11.59
N LEU A 78 -19.85 23.96 10.93
CA LEU A 78 -18.72 23.23 11.47
C LEU A 78 -17.43 24.01 11.22
N LEU A 79 -16.66 24.22 12.27
CA LEU A 79 -15.44 25.02 12.28
C LEU A 79 -14.25 24.21 12.79
N ARG A 80 -13.05 24.54 12.32
CA ARG A 80 -11.77 24.04 12.86
C ARG A 80 -10.88 25.19 13.25
N VAL A 81 -10.35 25.16 14.46
CA VAL A 81 -9.40 26.16 14.95
C VAL A 81 -8.06 26.00 14.24
N ILE A 82 -7.64 27.01 13.47
CA ILE A 82 -6.38 27.01 12.71
C ILE A 82 -5.35 28.00 13.26
N GLY A 83 -5.78 28.97 14.06
CA GLY A 83 -4.90 30.00 14.60
C GLY A 83 -5.57 30.92 15.60
N THR A 84 -4.85 31.98 15.94
CA THR A 84 -5.34 33.09 16.73
C THR A 84 -5.54 34.30 15.83
N ALA A 85 -6.58 35.06 16.06
CA ALA A 85 -6.89 36.30 15.35
C ALA A 85 -6.72 37.50 16.26
N LYS A 86 -6.43 38.66 15.66
CA LYS A 86 -6.45 39.96 16.39
C LYS A 86 -7.90 40.41 16.52
N LEU A 87 -8.29 40.81 17.71
CA LEU A 87 -9.57 41.49 17.91
C LEU A 87 -9.45 42.97 17.49
N PRO A 88 -10.56 43.57 17.03
CA PRO A 88 -10.56 45.03 16.67
C PRO A 88 -10.02 45.93 17.77
N GLN A 89 -10.31 45.61 19.04
CA GLN A 89 -9.89 46.39 20.21
C GLN A 89 -8.47 46.08 20.70
N ASP A 90 -7.74 45.10 20.16
CA ASP A 90 -6.41 44.69 20.66
C ASP A 90 -5.40 45.83 20.63
N THR A 91 -5.46 46.72 19.63
CA THR A 91 -4.57 47.86 19.52
C THR A 91 -4.81 48.85 20.65
N ASP A 92 -6.06 49.11 20.98
CA ASP A 92 -6.42 50.04 22.06
C ASP A 92 -6.10 49.43 23.42
N MET A 93 -6.29 48.13 23.59
CA MET A 93 -5.88 47.42 24.80
C MET A 93 -4.38 47.41 25.02
N ILE A 94 -3.57 47.23 23.96
CA ILE A 94 -2.11 47.32 24.04
C ILE A 94 -1.69 48.70 24.40
N ARG A 95 -2.27 49.75 23.78
CA ARG A 95 -2.01 51.16 24.11
C ARG A 95 -2.34 51.44 25.57
N THR A 96 -3.50 51.03 26.05
CA THR A 96 -3.91 51.18 27.46
C THR A 96 -2.93 50.52 28.42
N LYS A 97 -2.41 49.33 28.08
CA LYS A 97 -1.37 48.65 28.86
C LYS A 97 -0.06 49.47 28.92
N ILE A 98 0.38 49.97 27.78
CA ILE A 98 1.59 50.78 27.68
C ILE A 98 1.44 52.08 28.48
N ASP A 99 0.30 52.77 28.32
CA ASP A 99 0.02 54.05 29.03
C ASP A 99 -0.04 53.83 30.54
N ASN A 100 -0.65 52.76 31.02
CA ASN A 100 -0.71 52.42 32.44
C ASN A 100 0.69 52.08 32.97
N TYR A 101 1.50 51.30 32.23
CA TYR A 101 2.85 50.98 32.60
C TYR A 101 3.71 52.27 32.70
N GLN A 102 3.59 53.20 31.74
CA GLN A 102 4.32 54.47 31.75
C GLN A 102 3.92 55.35 32.93
N ARG A 103 2.63 55.40 33.28
CA ARG A 103 2.15 56.17 34.46
C ARG A 103 2.64 55.56 35.78
N GLN A 104 2.88 54.29 35.86
CA GLN A 104 3.36 53.62 37.07
C GLN A 104 4.87 53.73 37.25
N THR A 105 5.65 53.86 36.17
CA THR A 105 7.10 54.10 36.27
C THR A 105 7.46 55.48 36.84
N ASP A 106 6.52 56.41 36.83
CA ASP A 106 6.71 57.75 37.48
C ASP A 106 6.47 57.72 39.01
N ILE A 107 5.97 56.59 39.55
CA ILE A 107 5.75 56.40 41.00
C ILE A 107 6.58 55.18 41.44
N PHE A 108 7.56 55.43 42.34
CA PHE A 108 8.40 54.40 42.97
C PHE A 108 7.56 53.36 43.75
N ILE A 109 6.96 52.35 43.08
CA ILE A 109 6.22 51.26 43.70
C ILE A 109 6.87 49.94 43.32
N ASN A 110 7.33 49.21 44.36
CA ASN A 110 8.07 47.95 44.24
C ASN A 110 7.25 46.71 43.86
N ASP A 111 6.00 46.83 43.43
CA ASP A 111 5.15 45.65 43.12
C ASP A 111 4.43 45.83 41.79
N LEU A 112 5.14 45.46 40.72
CA LEU A 112 4.64 45.44 39.32
C LEU A 112 3.55 44.41 39.03
N SER A 113 3.14 43.61 40.02
CA SER A 113 2.20 42.51 39.85
C SER A 113 0.72 42.84 40.19
N LYS A 114 0.44 44.03 40.72
CA LYS A 114 -0.91 44.39 41.24
C LYS A 114 -1.74 45.35 40.36
N ASP A 115 -1.52 45.42 39.10
CA ASP A 115 -1.57 46.67 38.38
C ASP A 115 -2.73 46.92 37.44
N PHE A 116 -3.72 46.04 37.40
CA PHE A 116 -4.94 46.32 36.65
C PHE A 116 -6.16 46.28 37.56
N ASP A 117 -7.03 47.26 37.41
CA ASP A 117 -8.37 47.18 38.02
C ASP A 117 -9.16 45.98 37.42
N ASP A 118 -10.16 45.53 38.11
CA ASP A 118 -10.92 44.34 37.72
C ASP A 118 -11.63 44.49 36.35
N ILE A 119 -11.96 45.72 35.94
CA ILE A 119 -12.54 46.01 34.62
C ILE A 119 -11.50 45.80 33.54
N THR A 120 -10.29 46.38 33.71
CA THR A 120 -9.17 46.21 32.77
C THR A 120 -8.75 44.75 32.68
N LYS A 121 -8.67 44.01 33.81
CA LYS A 121 -8.40 42.58 33.82
C LYS A 121 -9.44 41.81 33.02
N ASN A 122 -10.72 42.09 33.21
CA ASN A 122 -11.80 41.44 32.47
C ASN A 122 -11.74 41.74 30.96
N MET A 123 -11.41 42.96 30.55
CA MET A 123 -11.20 43.33 29.15
C MET A 123 -9.98 42.60 28.51
N LEU A 124 -8.92 42.42 29.28
CA LEU A 124 -7.69 41.74 28.84
C LEU A 124 -7.82 40.23 28.71
N GLN A 125 -8.89 39.62 29.22
CA GLN A 125 -9.15 38.18 29.13
C GLN A 125 -9.70 37.75 27.77
N PHE A 126 -10.15 38.67 26.92
CA PHE A 126 -10.67 38.32 25.60
C PHE A 126 -9.54 38.10 24.60
N GLY A 127 -9.74 37.15 23.72
CA GLY A 127 -8.83 36.82 22.63
C GLY A 127 -9.59 36.35 21.38
N GLY A 128 -8.96 36.45 20.23
CA GLY A 128 -9.51 36.03 18.96
C GLY A 128 -8.99 34.67 18.52
N LEU A 129 -9.87 33.87 17.93
CA LEU A 129 -9.53 32.61 17.24
C LEU A 129 -9.87 32.75 15.76
N GLU A 130 -9.01 32.19 14.93
CA GLU A 130 -9.21 32.00 13.51
C GLU A 130 -9.58 30.56 13.25
N CYS A 131 -10.72 30.34 12.57
CA CYS A 131 -11.26 29.04 12.28
C CYS A 131 -11.54 28.90 10.80
N ARG A 132 -11.26 27.72 10.24
CA ARG A 132 -11.71 27.33 8.89
C ARG A 132 -13.16 26.85 8.97
N VAL A 133 -13.98 27.24 8.00
CA VAL A 133 -15.29 26.66 7.77
C VAL A 133 -15.09 25.31 7.08
N LEU A 134 -15.70 24.26 7.63
CA LEU A 134 -15.64 22.89 7.07
C LEU A 134 -16.94 22.48 6.39
N GLY A 135 -17.99 23.24 6.57
CA GLY A 135 -19.30 23.00 6.01
C GLY A 135 -20.43 23.25 7.00
N THR A 136 -21.63 22.93 6.59
CA THR A 136 -22.87 23.21 7.36
C THR A 136 -23.66 21.93 7.56
N PHE A 137 -23.90 21.55 8.82
CA PHE A 137 -24.80 20.45 9.18
C PHE A 137 -26.24 20.90 9.20
N PHE A 138 -27.11 20.10 8.58
CA PHE A 138 -28.56 20.25 8.60
C PHE A 138 -29.24 18.89 8.66
N VAL A 139 -30.52 18.84 9.02
CA VAL A 139 -31.31 17.60 9.08
C VAL A 139 -32.33 17.58 7.95
N ARG A 140 -32.32 16.52 7.17
CA ARG A 140 -33.30 16.25 6.13
C ARG A 140 -33.78 14.80 6.24
N GLU A 141 -35.08 14.57 6.22
CA GLU A 141 -35.68 13.23 6.28
C GLU A 141 -35.21 12.41 7.49
N ASN A 142 -35.04 13.06 8.63
CA ASN A 142 -34.48 12.47 9.88
C ASN A 142 -33.00 11.97 9.78
N GLU A 143 -32.30 12.31 8.74
CA GLU A 143 -30.86 12.04 8.60
C GLU A 143 -30.06 13.34 8.71
N LEU A 144 -28.84 13.22 9.26
CA LEU A 144 -27.87 14.32 9.33
C LEU A 144 -27.13 14.44 8.00
N TRP A 145 -27.14 15.63 7.44
CA TRP A 145 -26.44 15.98 6.20
C TRP A 145 -25.36 17.03 6.46
N LEU A 146 -24.33 17.04 5.63
CA LEU A 146 -23.26 18.04 5.65
C LEU A 146 -23.12 18.66 4.25
N GLY A 147 -23.45 19.94 4.12
CA GLY A 147 -23.04 20.76 2.98
C GLY A 147 -21.55 21.08 3.09
N SER A 148 -20.84 21.12 1.96
CA SER A 148 -19.39 21.37 1.92
C SER A 148 -19.01 22.83 2.18
N ASP A 149 -19.98 23.73 2.22
CA ASP A 149 -19.85 25.18 2.34
C ASP A 149 -21.00 25.79 3.16
N ILE A 150 -21.06 27.11 3.20
CA ILE A 150 -22.19 27.86 3.76
C ILE A 150 -23.10 28.24 2.60
N GLU A 151 -24.32 27.67 2.55
CA GLU A 151 -25.28 27.93 1.50
C GLU A 151 -25.90 29.32 1.66
N SER A 152 -26.24 29.73 2.89
CA SER A 152 -26.89 30.99 3.20
C SER A 152 -26.02 31.91 4.02
N PHE A 153 -25.98 33.18 3.67
CA PHE A 153 -25.24 34.18 4.47
C PHE A 153 -25.82 34.28 5.88
N ALA A 154 -24.92 34.07 6.88
CA ALA A 154 -25.25 34.26 8.28
C ALA A 154 -24.66 35.53 8.86
N VAL A 155 -25.49 36.33 9.54
CA VAL A 155 -25.00 37.51 10.26
C VAL A 155 -24.17 37.05 11.47
N ALA A 156 -22.89 37.43 11.51
CA ALA A 156 -21.94 37.01 12.53
C ALA A 156 -22.46 37.21 13.97
N ALA A 157 -23.11 38.33 14.24
CA ALA A 157 -23.63 38.68 15.58
C ALA A 157 -24.71 37.70 16.13
N ARG A 158 -25.30 36.86 15.29
CA ARG A 158 -26.30 35.85 15.70
C ARG A 158 -25.67 34.49 16.01
N LEU A 159 -24.38 34.28 15.67
CA LEU A 159 -23.72 33.00 15.77
C LEU A 159 -23.00 32.83 17.11
N ASN A 160 -23.52 31.94 17.93
CA ASN A 160 -22.88 31.45 19.15
C ASN A 160 -22.01 30.25 18.87
N VAL A 161 -20.86 30.19 19.53
CA VAL A 161 -19.85 29.15 19.28
C VAL A 161 -19.74 28.20 20.46
N TYR A 162 -19.72 26.92 20.16
CA TYR A 162 -19.66 25.85 21.16
C TYR A 162 -18.53 24.87 20.82
N ARG A 163 -17.90 24.28 21.85
CA ARG A 163 -16.95 23.16 21.67
C ARG A 163 -17.69 21.83 21.83
N PRO A 164 -17.88 21.03 20.77
CA PRO A 164 -18.50 19.71 20.88
C PRO A 164 -17.62 18.76 21.68
N LYS A 165 -18.25 17.97 22.57
CA LYS A 165 -17.61 16.94 23.41
C LYS A 165 -18.42 15.65 23.33
N ASP A 166 -17.81 14.57 23.83
CA ASP A 166 -18.44 13.27 24.03
C ASP A 166 -19.24 12.81 22.80
N LYS A 167 -20.52 12.57 22.93
CA LYS A 167 -21.40 12.10 21.85
C LYS A 167 -21.53 13.09 20.69
N ALA A 168 -21.55 14.40 20.98
CA ALA A 168 -21.59 15.42 19.92
C ALA A 168 -20.32 15.36 19.03
N LEU A 169 -19.16 15.27 19.66
CA LEU A 169 -17.89 15.13 18.94
C LEU A 169 -17.81 13.78 18.22
N GLU A 170 -18.25 12.68 18.85
CA GLU A 170 -18.30 11.35 18.21
C GLU A 170 -19.14 11.38 16.93
N THR A 171 -20.30 12.06 16.95
CA THR A 171 -21.16 12.21 15.77
C THR A 171 -20.47 12.99 14.66
N ILE A 172 -19.73 14.05 14.99
CA ILE A 172 -19.01 14.87 14.02
C ILE A 172 -17.86 14.08 13.37
N VAL A 173 -16.97 13.49 14.18
CA VAL A 173 -15.74 12.86 13.67
C VAL A 173 -16.00 11.56 12.92
N ASN A 174 -17.11 10.88 13.21
CA ASN A 174 -17.52 9.65 12.55
C ASN A 174 -18.67 9.85 11.55
N TYR A 175 -18.92 11.11 11.17
CA TYR A 175 -19.95 11.43 10.20
C TYR A 175 -19.64 10.81 8.84
N VAL A 176 -20.63 10.17 8.26
CA VAL A 176 -20.62 9.65 6.88
C VAL A 176 -21.86 10.19 6.19
N ASP A 177 -21.65 10.86 5.08
CA ASP A 177 -22.73 11.38 4.24
C ASP A 177 -23.71 10.28 3.83
N PRO A 178 -25.06 10.48 3.89
CA PRO A 178 -26.05 9.46 3.55
C PRO A 178 -25.88 8.88 2.13
N ILE A 179 -25.57 9.73 1.15
CA ILE A 179 -25.32 9.26 -0.23
C ILE A 179 -24.08 8.37 -0.25
N ARG A 180 -22.99 8.79 0.43
CA ARG A 180 -21.77 8.02 0.52
C ARG A 180 -21.97 6.70 1.25
N LYS A 181 -22.77 6.69 2.32
CA LYS A 181 -23.14 5.49 3.07
C LYS A 181 -23.84 4.47 2.18
N ASN A 182 -24.83 4.90 1.39
CA ASN A 182 -25.55 4.04 0.44
C ASN A 182 -24.61 3.52 -0.65
N LYS A 183 -23.78 4.39 -1.22
CA LYS A 183 -22.78 3.98 -2.21
C LYS A 183 -21.74 3.01 -1.64
N ALA A 184 -21.30 3.17 -0.39
CA ALA A 184 -20.39 2.24 0.26
C ALA A 184 -21.01 0.83 0.41
N ILE A 185 -22.32 0.75 0.65
CA ILE A 185 -23.06 -0.52 0.70
C ILE A 185 -23.13 -1.16 -0.70
N GLU A 186 -23.38 -0.37 -1.74
CA GLU A 186 -23.39 -0.85 -3.13
C GLU A 186 -22.00 -1.34 -3.57
N ASP A 187 -20.96 -0.56 -3.30
CA ASP A 187 -19.55 -0.90 -3.56
C ASP A 187 -19.19 -2.23 -2.84
N ALA A 188 -19.58 -2.38 -1.57
CA ALA A 188 -19.35 -3.61 -0.81
C ALA A 188 -20.06 -4.82 -1.43
N ARG A 189 -21.33 -4.67 -1.83
CA ARG A 189 -22.08 -5.73 -2.53
C ARG A 189 -21.43 -6.11 -3.85
N ALA A 190 -20.95 -5.12 -4.61
CA ALA A 190 -20.21 -5.37 -5.85
C ALA A 190 -18.92 -6.16 -5.61
N LEU A 191 -18.33 -6.10 -4.42
CA LEU A 191 -17.17 -6.89 -3.99
C LEU A 191 -17.53 -8.28 -3.42
N GLY A 192 -18.82 -8.63 -3.39
CA GLY A 192 -19.32 -9.89 -2.85
C GLY A 192 -19.64 -9.85 -1.35
N ILE A 193 -19.62 -8.67 -0.73
CA ILE A 193 -19.91 -8.48 0.69
C ILE A 193 -21.38 -8.11 0.85
N ASN A 194 -22.20 -9.10 1.20
CA ASN A 194 -23.65 -8.93 1.30
C ASN A 194 -24.13 -8.56 2.73
N ASN A 195 -23.32 -8.85 3.74
CA ASN A 195 -23.62 -8.49 5.12
C ASN A 195 -23.17 -7.07 5.44
N PRO A 196 -23.91 -6.32 6.29
CA PRO A 196 -23.47 -5.00 6.70
C PRO A 196 -22.17 -5.10 7.51
N ILE A 197 -21.15 -4.38 7.05
CA ILE A 197 -19.86 -4.29 7.75
C ILE A 197 -19.98 -3.23 8.83
N LYS A 198 -19.65 -3.59 10.08
CA LYS A 198 -19.61 -2.62 11.19
C LYS A 198 -18.37 -1.73 11.06
N PRO A 199 -18.50 -0.42 11.36
CA PRO A 199 -17.35 0.44 11.50
C PRO A 199 -16.33 -0.12 12.49
N PHE A 200 -15.05 0.03 12.16
CA PHE A 200 -13.95 -0.49 12.98
C PHE A 200 -13.29 0.65 13.76
N LYS A 201 -13.25 0.54 15.10
CA LYS A 201 -12.53 1.50 15.92
C LYS A 201 -11.03 1.35 15.70
N ILE A 202 -10.37 2.46 15.28
CA ILE A 202 -8.95 2.49 14.99
C ILE A 202 -8.15 3.33 15.98
N GLY A 203 -8.83 4.17 16.75
CA GLY A 203 -8.19 5.07 17.69
C GLY A 203 -9.17 6.00 18.41
N THR A 204 -8.63 7.09 18.93
CA THR A 204 -9.39 8.14 19.59
C THR A 204 -8.97 9.52 19.12
N VAL A 205 -9.89 10.48 19.15
CA VAL A 205 -9.59 11.87 18.76
C VAL A 205 -8.50 12.46 19.66
N ARG A 206 -7.49 13.06 19.03
CA ARG A 206 -6.38 13.74 19.71
C ARG A 206 -5.96 14.95 18.87
N TYR A 207 -5.99 16.14 19.46
CA TYR A 207 -5.75 17.39 18.73
C TYR A 207 -4.30 17.81 18.67
N THR A 208 -3.55 17.61 19.76
CA THR A 208 -2.19 18.12 19.91
C THR A 208 -1.21 17.03 20.35
N SER A 209 0.09 17.32 20.15
CA SER A 209 1.19 16.48 20.61
C SER A 209 1.14 16.24 22.12
N THR A 210 0.89 17.30 22.90
CA THR A 210 0.73 17.16 24.35
C THR A 210 -0.59 16.47 24.65
N ASP A 211 -0.53 15.23 25.12
CA ASP A 211 -1.71 14.53 25.61
C ASP A 211 -2.22 15.21 26.87
N ARG A 212 -3.49 15.58 26.88
CA ARG A 212 -4.15 16.27 28.01
C ARG A 212 -4.17 15.42 29.27
N LEU A 213 -4.15 14.11 29.13
CA LEU A 213 -4.03 13.17 30.26
C LEU A 213 -2.73 13.40 31.06
N HIS A 214 -1.64 13.73 30.39
CA HIS A 214 -0.37 14.05 31.04
C HIS A 214 -0.43 15.33 31.89
N ARG A 215 -1.46 16.15 31.69
CA ARG A 215 -1.75 17.33 32.52
C ARG A 215 -2.76 17.08 33.64
N GLY A 216 -3.13 15.82 33.87
CA GLY A 216 -4.15 15.47 34.87
C GLY A 216 -5.57 15.89 34.49
N ILE A 217 -5.83 16.21 33.21
CA ILE A 217 -7.15 16.56 32.71
C ILE A 217 -7.86 15.26 32.33
N ASN A 218 -8.87 14.87 33.10
CA ASN A 218 -9.70 13.72 32.80
C ASN A 218 -10.78 14.14 31.79
N GLU A 219 -10.51 13.90 30.50
CA GLU A 219 -11.45 14.13 29.40
C GLU A 219 -11.78 12.76 28.77
N GLU A 220 -13.05 12.51 28.50
CA GLU A 220 -13.47 11.28 27.84
C GLU A 220 -12.85 11.17 26.45
N LYS A 221 -12.28 10.01 26.14
CA LYS A 221 -11.66 9.74 24.85
C LYS A 221 -12.73 9.38 23.83
N VAL A 222 -12.97 10.26 22.87
CA VAL A 222 -13.94 10.04 21.81
C VAL A 222 -13.38 9.04 20.79
N PRO A 223 -14.06 7.92 20.53
CA PRO A 223 -13.61 6.91 19.59
C PRO A 223 -13.70 7.42 18.14
N PHE A 224 -12.73 7.03 17.33
CA PHE A 224 -12.73 7.26 15.89
C PHE A 224 -12.83 5.91 15.16
N PHE A 225 -13.78 5.83 14.22
CA PHE A 225 -14.07 4.63 13.46
C PHE A 225 -13.77 4.85 11.98
N ILE A 226 -13.33 3.77 11.32
CA ILE A 226 -13.18 3.71 9.87
C ILE A 226 -14.21 2.76 9.28
N GLN A 227 -14.59 3.01 8.02
CA GLN A 227 -15.43 2.11 7.25
C GLN A 227 -14.52 1.10 6.54
N PRO A 228 -14.56 -0.19 6.89
CA PRO A 228 -13.66 -1.19 6.32
C PRO A 228 -13.76 -1.31 4.79
N SER A 229 -14.95 -1.10 4.22
CA SER A 229 -15.17 -1.07 2.77
C SER A 229 -14.36 -0.01 2.04
N ASP A 230 -13.95 1.08 2.73
CA ASP A 230 -13.14 2.14 2.13
C ASP A 230 -11.75 1.66 1.69
N PHE A 231 -11.29 0.51 2.23
CA PHE A 231 -9.97 -0.05 1.90
C PHE A 231 -9.98 -1.02 0.72
N LEU A 232 -11.16 -1.51 0.29
CA LEU A 232 -11.27 -2.49 -0.77
C LEU A 232 -11.39 -1.83 -2.14
N ALA A 233 -10.60 -2.29 -3.11
CA ALA A 233 -10.47 -1.71 -4.44
C ALA A 233 -10.16 -0.19 -4.41
N ARG A 234 -9.34 0.24 -3.46
CA ARG A 234 -8.94 1.66 -3.24
C ARG A 234 -7.45 1.76 -2.91
N ARG A 235 -6.96 3.00 -2.91
CA ARG A 235 -5.58 3.33 -2.53
C ARG A 235 -5.56 3.98 -1.15
N THR A 236 -4.66 3.50 -0.33
CA THR A 236 -4.44 4.00 1.04
C THR A 236 -2.99 4.41 1.21
N ALA A 237 -2.74 5.65 1.57
CA ALA A 237 -1.43 6.18 1.91
C ALA A 237 -1.20 6.13 3.42
N VAL A 238 -0.07 5.59 3.84
CA VAL A 238 0.42 5.60 5.22
C VAL A 238 1.74 6.37 5.25
N LEU A 239 1.67 7.66 5.58
CA LEU A 239 2.79 8.58 5.44
C LEU A 239 3.35 8.97 6.81
N GLY A 240 4.66 9.09 6.90
CA GLY A 240 5.32 9.53 8.14
C GLY A 240 6.74 9.03 8.25
N MET A 241 7.50 9.62 9.18
CA MET A 241 8.87 9.21 9.48
C MET A 241 8.95 7.80 10.08
N THR A 242 10.15 7.24 10.12
CA THR A 242 10.42 6.01 10.86
C THR A 242 10.03 6.17 12.33
N ARG A 243 9.54 5.09 12.95
CA ARG A 243 9.10 5.03 14.37
C ARG A 243 7.88 5.92 14.70
N THR A 244 7.13 6.40 13.73
CA THR A 244 5.88 7.17 13.96
C THR A 244 4.62 6.29 13.99
N GLY A 245 4.74 4.99 13.73
CA GLY A 245 3.64 4.02 13.79
C GLY A 245 3.13 3.53 12.43
N LYS A 246 3.90 3.71 11.32
CA LYS A 246 3.51 3.20 9.99
C LYS A 246 3.24 1.69 10.00
N SER A 247 4.18 0.90 10.52
CA SER A 247 4.03 -0.57 10.60
C SER A 247 2.85 -1.00 11.46
N ASN A 248 2.59 -0.26 12.56
CA ASN A 248 1.39 -0.47 13.38
C ASN A 248 0.11 -0.24 12.55
N MET A 249 0.07 0.80 11.73
CA MET A 249 -1.09 1.10 10.87
C MET A 249 -1.30 0.01 9.81
N ILE A 250 -0.24 -0.50 9.20
CA ILE A 250 -0.32 -1.62 8.26
C ILE A 250 -0.88 -2.87 8.98
N LYS A 251 -0.37 -3.22 10.17
CA LYS A 251 -0.89 -4.35 10.96
C LYS A 251 -2.37 -4.19 11.28
N GLN A 252 -2.80 -2.98 11.67
CA GLN A 252 -4.22 -2.66 11.87
C GLN A 252 -5.04 -2.90 10.60
N THR A 253 -4.56 -2.42 9.45
CA THR A 253 -5.27 -2.60 8.17
C THR A 253 -5.38 -4.07 7.78
N VAL A 254 -4.29 -4.85 7.93
CA VAL A 254 -4.31 -6.31 7.68
C VAL A 254 -5.36 -6.99 8.55
N SER A 255 -5.42 -6.63 9.84
CA SER A 255 -6.40 -7.18 10.78
C SER A 255 -7.84 -6.80 10.42
N VAL A 256 -8.07 -5.53 10.04
CA VAL A 256 -9.40 -5.06 9.60
C VAL A 256 -9.88 -5.85 8.37
N ILE A 257 -9.03 -5.99 7.36
CA ILE A 257 -9.35 -6.74 6.14
C ILE A 257 -9.61 -8.22 6.47
N LYS A 258 -8.81 -8.82 7.35
CA LYS A 258 -9.01 -10.20 7.78
C LYS A 258 -10.36 -10.40 8.49
N ARG A 259 -10.75 -9.44 9.34
CA ARG A 259 -12.07 -9.48 9.99
C ARG A 259 -13.21 -9.40 8.99
N ILE A 260 -13.12 -8.55 7.96
CA ILE A 260 -14.11 -8.52 6.88
C ILE A 260 -14.21 -9.89 6.20
N SER A 261 -13.05 -10.47 5.84
CA SER A 261 -12.98 -11.79 5.22
C SER A 261 -13.70 -12.85 6.05
N ASP A 262 -13.43 -12.87 7.36
CA ASP A 262 -14.00 -13.84 8.31
C ASP A 262 -15.51 -13.61 8.56
N GLU A 263 -15.90 -12.36 8.89
CA GLU A 263 -17.28 -12.03 9.28
C GLU A 263 -18.25 -12.09 8.09
N CYS A 264 -17.79 -11.73 6.90
CA CYS A 264 -18.61 -11.71 5.68
C CYS A 264 -18.46 -12.98 4.84
N ASN A 265 -17.59 -13.93 5.22
CA ASN A 265 -17.28 -15.15 4.48
C ASN A 265 -16.88 -14.86 3.03
N VAL A 266 -16.05 -13.85 2.81
CA VAL A 266 -15.53 -13.44 1.51
C VAL A 266 -14.02 -13.66 1.49
N LYS A 267 -13.51 -14.33 0.48
CA LYS A 267 -12.07 -14.51 0.31
C LYS A 267 -11.42 -13.21 -0.13
N ILE A 268 -10.51 -12.70 0.69
CA ILE A 268 -9.72 -11.51 0.40
C ILE A 268 -8.26 -11.89 0.61
N GLY A 269 -7.52 -12.05 -0.50
CA GLY A 269 -6.08 -12.31 -0.46
C GLY A 269 -5.32 -11.07 -0.05
N GLN A 270 -4.29 -11.22 0.78
CA GLN A 270 -3.45 -10.11 1.20
C GLN A 270 -1.98 -10.44 0.92
N ILE A 271 -1.24 -9.52 0.32
CA ILE A 271 0.20 -9.70 0.07
C ILE A 271 0.98 -8.51 0.60
N ILE A 272 2.02 -8.78 1.39
CA ILE A 272 2.86 -7.77 2.03
C ILE A 272 4.26 -7.86 1.45
N TYR A 273 4.74 -6.79 0.83
CA TYR A 273 6.12 -6.62 0.39
C TYR A 273 6.92 -6.04 1.57
N ASP A 274 7.48 -6.95 2.37
CA ASP A 274 8.13 -6.66 3.65
C ASP A 274 9.62 -6.38 3.46
N ILE A 275 9.95 -5.12 3.20
CA ILE A 275 11.35 -4.70 2.94
C ILE A 275 12.19 -4.76 4.22
N ASN A 276 11.57 -4.50 5.38
CA ASN A 276 12.27 -4.40 6.66
C ASN A 276 12.23 -5.70 7.49
N GLY A 277 11.41 -6.68 7.10
CA GLY A 277 11.25 -7.96 7.82
C GLY A 277 10.36 -7.87 9.09
N GLU A 278 9.53 -6.83 9.21
CA GLU A 278 8.73 -6.55 10.41
C GLU A 278 7.43 -7.36 10.50
N TYR A 279 6.96 -7.92 9.40
CA TYR A 279 5.70 -8.68 9.34
C TYR A 279 5.93 -10.18 9.28
N ALA A 280 7.05 -10.59 8.68
CA ALA A 280 7.44 -11.98 8.55
C ALA A 280 8.00 -12.58 9.85
N ASN A 281 8.64 -11.76 10.70
CA ASN A 281 9.30 -12.21 11.93
C ASN A 281 8.96 -11.27 13.09
N ALA A 282 8.78 -11.82 14.29
CA ALA A 282 8.75 -11.01 15.50
C ALA A 282 10.12 -10.41 15.75
N ASN A 283 10.18 -9.13 16.05
CA ASN A 283 11.37 -8.49 16.56
C ASN A 283 11.18 -8.07 18.03
N GLN A 284 12.29 -7.82 18.75
CA GLN A 284 12.23 -7.44 20.16
C GLN A 284 11.52 -6.10 20.43
N GLN A 285 11.40 -5.24 19.41
CA GLN A 285 10.83 -3.90 19.55
C GLN A 285 9.33 -3.87 19.19
N ASP A 286 8.87 -4.82 18.38
CA ASP A 286 7.52 -4.84 17.83
C ASP A 286 6.90 -6.22 18.05
N GLN A 287 6.23 -6.38 19.19
CA GLN A 287 5.58 -7.63 19.58
C GLN A 287 4.46 -8.00 18.60
N GLY A 288 4.46 -9.25 18.13
CA GLY A 288 3.42 -9.82 17.28
C GLY A 288 3.60 -9.52 15.80
N ALA A 289 4.38 -10.36 15.12
CA ALA A 289 4.37 -10.40 13.66
C ALA A 289 3.02 -10.92 13.14
N ILE A 290 2.60 -10.43 11.97
CA ILE A 290 1.39 -10.93 11.29
C ILE A 290 1.45 -12.45 11.12
N SER A 291 2.63 -12.99 10.78
CA SER A 291 2.84 -14.43 10.62
C SER A 291 2.63 -15.26 11.88
N GLU A 292 2.81 -14.68 13.06
CA GLU A 292 2.59 -15.38 14.33
C GLU A 292 1.13 -15.39 14.75
N ILE A 293 0.43 -14.28 14.48
CA ILE A 293 -0.98 -14.10 14.83
C ILE A 293 -1.87 -14.97 13.95
N TYR A 294 -1.63 -14.94 12.64
CA TYR A 294 -2.41 -15.66 11.62
C TYR A 294 -1.66 -16.89 11.09
N LYS A 295 -1.01 -17.65 11.99
CA LYS A 295 -0.08 -18.73 11.67
C LYS A 295 -0.62 -19.73 10.63
N ASP A 296 -1.88 -20.14 10.74
CA ASP A 296 -2.49 -21.14 9.86
C ASP A 296 -2.88 -20.56 8.48
N GLU A 297 -2.85 -19.25 8.33
CA GLU A 297 -3.34 -18.54 7.16
C GLU A 297 -2.28 -17.69 6.47
N THR A 298 -1.08 -17.65 7.04
CA THR A 298 0.04 -16.87 6.52
C THR A 298 1.09 -17.78 5.88
N ILE A 299 1.51 -17.42 4.67
CA ILE A 299 2.59 -18.08 3.96
C ILE A 299 3.71 -17.06 3.78
N ARG A 300 4.91 -17.45 4.19
CA ARG A 300 6.08 -16.58 4.15
C ARG A 300 7.03 -17.02 3.07
N TYR A 301 7.48 -16.09 2.26
CA TYR A 301 8.47 -16.30 1.22
C TYR A 301 9.75 -15.54 1.52
N ARG A 302 10.90 -16.12 1.22
CA ARG A 302 12.22 -15.52 1.38
C ARG A 302 13.17 -15.94 0.27
N MET A 303 14.16 -15.09 -0.03
CA MET A 303 15.18 -15.36 -1.06
C MET A 303 16.14 -16.47 -0.67
N LEU A 304 16.45 -16.57 0.63
CA LEU A 304 17.37 -17.59 1.15
C LEU A 304 16.56 -18.76 1.72
N SER A 305 17.01 -19.98 1.43
CA SER A 305 16.41 -21.18 2.01
C SER A 305 16.46 -21.10 3.54
N THR A 306 15.30 -20.98 4.17
CA THR A 306 15.15 -20.79 5.62
C THR A 306 13.99 -21.63 6.11
N GLU A 307 14.15 -22.29 7.24
CA GLU A 307 13.08 -23.11 7.83
C GLU A 307 11.82 -22.27 8.10
N GLY A 308 10.66 -22.78 7.67
CA GLY A 308 9.37 -22.10 7.79
C GLY A 308 9.11 -21.00 6.76
N PHE A 309 9.94 -20.90 5.73
CA PHE A 309 9.75 -20.02 4.58
C PHE A 309 9.78 -20.82 3.27
N GLU A 310 8.94 -20.43 2.33
CA GLU A 310 9.02 -20.83 0.94
C GLU A 310 10.09 -20.01 0.20
N GLU A 311 10.69 -20.60 -0.85
CA GLU A 311 11.72 -19.93 -1.63
C GLU A 311 11.11 -19.03 -2.72
N LEU A 312 11.66 -17.82 -2.91
CA LEU A 312 11.22 -16.85 -3.93
C LEU A 312 11.83 -17.07 -5.32
N GLN A 313 12.70 -18.08 -5.47
CA GLN A 313 13.39 -18.37 -6.72
C GLN A 313 12.55 -19.32 -7.60
N ASN A 314 12.77 -19.29 -8.92
CA ASN A 314 12.18 -20.19 -9.89
C ASN A 314 13.12 -21.36 -10.24
N ASN A 315 12.55 -22.48 -10.66
CA ASN A 315 13.31 -23.61 -11.20
C ASN A 315 13.44 -23.49 -12.72
N PHE A 316 14.60 -23.07 -13.21
CA PHE A 316 14.83 -22.83 -14.63
C PHE A 316 14.77 -24.07 -15.52
N TYR A 317 14.86 -25.26 -14.91
CA TYR A 317 14.66 -26.52 -15.64
C TYR A 317 13.19 -26.86 -15.86
N ILE A 318 12.29 -26.34 -15.00
CA ILE A 318 10.85 -26.60 -15.05
C ILE A 318 10.15 -25.39 -15.68
N GLN A 319 10.35 -24.19 -15.14
CA GLN A 319 9.82 -22.93 -15.67
C GLN A 319 10.80 -22.35 -16.72
N VAL A 320 10.85 -23.01 -17.89
CA VAL A 320 11.89 -22.74 -18.90
C VAL A 320 11.79 -21.33 -19.45
N GLN A 321 10.58 -20.88 -19.84
CA GLN A 321 10.38 -19.55 -20.42
C GLN A 321 10.59 -18.43 -19.40
N GLU A 322 10.09 -18.62 -18.18
CA GLU A 322 10.24 -17.66 -17.07
C GLU A 322 11.71 -17.54 -16.66
N GLY A 323 12.39 -18.67 -16.48
CA GLY A 323 13.80 -18.72 -16.18
C GLY A 323 14.64 -18.05 -17.28
N PHE A 324 14.30 -18.29 -18.55
CA PHE A 324 14.96 -17.63 -19.66
C PHE A 324 14.71 -16.10 -19.69
N ASN A 325 13.51 -15.65 -19.38
CA ASN A 325 13.21 -14.22 -19.26
C ASN A 325 14.06 -13.54 -18.20
N ILE A 326 14.28 -14.21 -17.06
CA ILE A 326 15.18 -13.71 -16.01
C ILE A 326 16.62 -13.62 -16.53
N ILE A 327 17.13 -14.69 -17.16
CA ILE A 327 18.46 -14.72 -17.76
C ILE A 327 18.63 -13.57 -18.77
N ARG A 328 17.67 -13.37 -19.67
CA ARG A 328 17.67 -12.29 -20.66
C ARG A 328 17.79 -10.93 -20.01
N ASN A 329 17.05 -10.67 -18.95
CA ASN A 329 17.10 -9.41 -18.22
C ASN A 329 18.45 -9.20 -17.52
N VAL A 330 19.00 -10.24 -16.88
CA VAL A 330 20.34 -10.19 -16.26
C VAL A 330 21.41 -9.84 -17.26
N ILE A 331 21.43 -10.50 -18.43
CA ILE A 331 22.41 -10.25 -19.48
C ILE A 331 22.28 -8.84 -20.07
N ALA A 332 21.04 -8.33 -20.22
CA ALA A 332 20.80 -6.99 -20.75
C ALA A 332 21.33 -5.90 -19.80
N GLU A 333 21.27 -6.11 -18.49
CA GLU A 333 21.78 -5.17 -17.48
C GLU A 333 23.30 -5.17 -17.37
N ASP A 334 23.94 -6.33 -17.56
CA ASP A 334 25.42 -6.45 -17.51
C ASP A 334 26.14 -5.68 -18.64
N GLY A 335 25.38 -4.96 -19.50
CA GLY A 335 25.95 -4.11 -20.55
C GLY A 335 26.69 -4.86 -21.65
N ASN A 336 26.65 -6.18 -21.65
CA ASN A 336 27.18 -7.04 -22.70
C ASN A 336 26.36 -6.88 -23.98
N LYS A 337 26.56 -5.79 -24.72
CA LYS A 337 26.06 -5.63 -26.09
C LYS A 337 26.67 -6.73 -26.95
N ALA A 338 25.92 -7.75 -27.10
CA ALA A 338 26.30 -9.07 -27.45
C ALA A 338 26.70 -9.20 -28.93
N ALA A 339 27.67 -10.08 -29.18
CA ALA A 339 27.90 -10.67 -30.47
C ALA A 339 26.59 -11.21 -31.10
N ALA A 340 26.48 -11.30 -32.41
CA ALA A 340 25.25 -11.69 -33.13
C ALA A 340 24.63 -13.00 -32.61
N ASP A 341 25.46 -13.98 -32.21
CA ASP A 341 25.00 -15.27 -31.65
C ASP A 341 24.30 -15.09 -30.32
N VAL A 342 24.80 -14.20 -29.44
CA VAL A 342 24.16 -13.88 -28.18
C VAL A 342 22.84 -13.16 -28.41
N GLN A 343 22.76 -12.27 -29.39
CA GLN A 343 21.48 -11.62 -29.75
C GLN A 343 20.45 -12.63 -30.24
N THR A 344 20.86 -13.58 -31.13
CA THR A 344 19.97 -14.65 -31.58
C THR A 344 19.49 -15.49 -30.40
N PHE A 345 20.38 -15.83 -29.47
CA PHE A 345 20.03 -16.54 -28.23
C PHE A 345 19.02 -15.73 -27.38
N LEU A 346 19.26 -14.44 -27.14
CA LEU A 346 18.38 -13.59 -26.35
C LEU A 346 16.99 -13.39 -26.97
N ASN A 347 16.86 -13.55 -28.28
CA ASN A 347 15.60 -13.47 -29.03
C ASN A 347 14.86 -14.82 -29.11
N THR A 348 15.42 -15.89 -28.54
CA THR A 348 14.79 -17.23 -28.55
C THR A 348 13.49 -17.20 -27.74
N SER A 349 12.45 -17.92 -28.23
CA SER A 349 11.25 -18.24 -27.44
C SER A 349 11.25 -19.72 -27.08
N PHE A 350 10.87 -19.98 -25.81
CA PHE A 350 10.67 -21.33 -25.29
C PHE A 350 9.18 -21.64 -25.03
N ASP A 351 8.28 -20.82 -25.55
CA ASP A 351 6.85 -21.08 -25.48
C ASP A 351 6.53 -22.43 -26.14
N GLU A 352 5.75 -23.25 -25.44
CA GLU A 352 5.36 -24.59 -25.97
C GLU A 352 4.39 -24.43 -27.12
N PRO A 353 4.73 -24.90 -28.33
CA PRO A 353 3.82 -24.85 -29.47
C PRO A 353 2.65 -25.80 -29.30
N ASP A 354 1.60 -25.62 -30.11
CA ASP A 354 0.46 -26.51 -30.10
C ASP A 354 0.92 -27.98 -30.29
N LYS A 355 0.50 -28.85 -29.36
CA LYS A 355 0.80 -30.30 -29.35
C LYS A 355 0.27 -31.04 -30.57
N SER A 356 -0.70 -30.49 -31.28
CA SER A 356 -1.22 -31.03 -32.54
C SER A 356 -0.18 -30.94 -33.67
N ASP A 357 0.71 -29.93 -33.68
CA ASP A 357 1.83 -29.83 -34.61
C ASP A 357 3.05 -30.59 -34.07
N LYS A 358 3.08 -31.90 -34.33
CA LYS A 358 4.18 -32.79 -33.90
C LYS A 358 5.55 -32.31 -34.34
N ARG A 359 5.65 -31.61 -35.49
CA ARG A 359 6.92 -31.12 -36.03
C ARG A 359 7.48 -29.96 -35.20
N LEU A 360 6.66 -28.95 -34.95
CA LEU A 360 7.05 -27.81 -34.12
C LEU A 360 7.33 -28.24 -32.68
N HIS A 361 6.50 -29.15 -32.16
CA HIS A 361 6.68 -29.65 -30.81
C HIS A 361 7.98 -30.49 -30.65
N ASN A 362 8.37 -31.30 -31.66
CA ASN A 362 9.65 -32.01 -31.61
C ASN A 362 10.85 -31.05 -31.71
N ARG A 363 10.79 -30.00 -32.55
CA ARG A 363 11.83 -28.97 -32.59
C ARG A 363 11.96 -28.23 -31.26
N TRP A 364 10.82 -27.88 -30.65
CA TRP A 364 10.78 -27.28 -29.35
C TRP A 364 11.43 -28.17 -28.26
N LYS A 365 11.16 -29.48 -28.26
CA LYS A 365 11.83 -30.42 -27.34
C LYS A 365 13.34 -30.42 -27.48
N VAL A 366 13.87 -30.40 -28.73
CA VAL A 366 15.31 -30.35 -28.98
C VAL A 366 15.89 -29.02 -28.41
N LYS A 367 15.22 -27.90 -28.68
CA LYS A 367 15.63 -26.58 -28.22
C LYS A 367 15.63 -26.50 -26.68
N VAL A 368 14.59 -26.97 -26.02
CA VAL A 368 14.49 -27.02 -24.56
C VAL A 368 15.55 -27.95 -23.95
N ALA A 369 15.83 -29.12 -24.56
CA ALA A 369 16.88 -30.02 -24.11
C ALA A 369 18.26 -29.37 -24.22
N ALA A 370 18.57 -28.69 -25.32
CA ALA A 370 19.79 -27.94 -25.50
C ALA A 370 19.95 -26.82 -24.47
N TYR A 371 18.87 -26.05 -24.20
CA TYR A 371 18.88 -25.01 -23.19
C TYR A 371 19.14 -25.57 -21.78
N LYS A 372 18.47 -26.65 -21.37
CA LYS A 372 18.70 -27.30 -20.10
C LYS A 372 20.14 -27.82 -19.95
N THR A 373 20.72 -28.32 -21.04
CA THR A 373 22.12 -28.72 -21.09
C THR A 373 23.06 -27.52 -20.89
N MET A 374 22.72 -26.40 -21.50
CA MET A 374 23.48 -25.16 -21.33
C MET A 374 23.42 -24.64 -19.89
N LEU A 375 22.25 -24.69 -19.24
CA LEU A 375 22.10 -24.35 -17.82
C LEU A 375 23.01 -25.20 -16.94
N TYR A 376 23.01 -26.54 -17.17
CA TYR A 376 23.88 -27.47 -16.44
C TYR A 376 25.36 -27.08 -16.60
N LYS A 377 25.80 -26.83 -17.83
CA LYS A 377 27.17 -26.42 -18.12
C LYS A 377 27.55 -25.08 -17.50
N ALA A 378 26.59 -24.18 -17.35
CA ALA A 378 26.78 -22.90 -16.68
C ALA A 378 26.80 -22.99 -15.15
N GLY A 379 26.52 -24.18 -14.57
CA GLY A 379 26.56 -24.43 -13.13
C GLY A 379 25.21 -24.32 -12.40
N PHE A 380 24.08 -24.26 -13.13
CA PHE A 380 22.76 -24.34 -12.51
C PHE A 380 22.49 -25.76 -12.01
N GLU A 381 22.14 -25.91 -10.76
CA GLU A 381 21.86 -27.23 -10.15
C GLU A 381 20.56 -27.81 -10.70
N PRO A 382 20.56 -29.04 -11.26
CA PRO A 382 19.34 -29.66 -11.75
C PRO A 382 18.41 -30.12 -10.62
N PRO A 383 17.10 -30.32 -10.88
CA PRO A 383 16.12 -30.75 -9.88
C PRO A 383 16.45 -32.06 -9.18
N SER A 384 17.21 -32.93 -9.83
CA SER A 384 17.73 -34.19 -9.25
C SER A 384 19.07 -34.56 -9.90
N LYS A 385 19.87 -35.35 -9.20
CA LYS A 385 21.15 -35.85 -9.71
C LYS A 385 21.00 -36.69 -10.99
N ASP A 386 19.88 -37.38 -11.13
CA ASP A 386 19.57 -38.24 -12.27
C ASP A 386 18.64 -37.57 -13.28
N TYR A 387 18.64 -36.21 -13.29
CA TYR A 387 17.79 -35.45 -14.22
C TYR A 387 18.15 -35.74 -15.67
N LYS A 388 17.12 -36.08 -16.48
CA LYS A 388 17.28 -36.44 -17.88
C LYS A 388 16.52 -35.48 -18.78
N VAL A 389 17.05 -35.28 -19.99
CA VAL A 389 16.39 -34.56 -21.09
C VAL A 389 15.95 -35.56 -22.16
N TYR A 390 14.82 -35.23 -22.80
CA TYR A 390 14.15 -36.12 -23.77
C TYR A 390 13.86 -35.35 -25.04
N PHE A 391 14.25 -35.90 -26.19
CA PHE A 391 13.93 -35.34 -27.50
C PHE A 391 14.02 -36.42 -28.57
N GLU A 392 13.58 -36.12 -29.80
CA GLU A 392 13.61 -37.09 -30.89
C GLU A 392 14.75 -36.80 -31.87
N ALA A 393 15.51 -37.83 -32.22
CA ALA A 393 16.50 -37.80 -33.26
C ALA A 393 16.30 -39.06 -34.16
N ASN A 394 16.23 -38.87 -35.50
CA ASN A 394 16.09 -39.99 -36.43
C ASN A 394 17.36 -40.85 -36.47
N LYS A 395 17.25 -42.05 -37.09
CA LYS A 395 18.33 -43.02 -37.19
C LYS A 395 19.58 -42.41 -37.83
N ASN A 396 19.40 -41.67 -38.91
CA ASN A 396 20.53 -41.08 -39.68
C ASN A 396 21.32 -40.07 -38.83
N ILE A 397 20.61 -39.29 -38.03
CA ILE A 397 21.26 -38.33 -37.11
C ILE A 397 22.08 -39.08 -36.08
N ARG A 398 21.51 -40.11 -35.47
CA ARG A 398 22.19 -40.95 -34.43
C ARG A 398 23.43 -41.66 -35.02
N GLU A 399 23.33 -42.26 -36.21
CA GLU A 399 24.46 -42.88 -36.90
C GLU A 399 25.55 -41.87 -37.26
N ALA A 400 25.18 -40.64 -37.69
CA ALA A 400 26.16 -39.59 -37.96
C ALA A 400 26.91 -39.17 -36.68
N LEU A 401 26.17 -39.06 -35.52
CA LEU A 401 26.78 -38.78 -34.25
C LEU A 401 27.69 -39.90 -33.76
N TYR A 402 27.24 -41.14 -33.85
CA TYR A 402 28.06 -42.30 -33.50
C TYR A 402 29.36 -42.34 -34.26
N ASN A 403 29.33 -42.13 -35.57
CA ASN A 403 30.50 -42.08 -36.45
C ASN A 403 31.42 -40.90 -36.10
N HIS A 404 30.86 -39.78 -35.70
CA HIS A 404 31.66 -38.59 -35.35
C HIS A 404 32.35 -38.76 -34.00
N ILE A 405 31.63 -39.26 -32.99
CA ILE A 405 32.14 -39.46 -31.61
C ILE A 405 33.26 -40.52 -31.62
N ASN A 406 33.09 -41.59 -32.44
CA ASN A 406 34.05 -42.71 -32.51
C ASN A 406 35.04 -42.59 -33.65
N LYS A 407 35.21 -41.40 -34.27
CA LYS A 407 36.04 -41.20 -35.47
C LYS A 407 37.50 -41.62 -35.25
N ASP A 408 38.04 -41.36 -34.09
CA ASP A 408 39.45 -41.60 -33.74
C ASP A 408 39.64 -42.87 -32.85
N VAL A 409 38.56 -43.68 -32.66
CA VAL A 409 38.59 -44.91 -31.87
C VAL A 409 38.82 -46.08 -32.79
N SER A 410 39.99 -46.67 -32.71
CA SER A 410 40.36 -47.86 -33.54
C SER A 410 39.93 -49.20 -32.97
N ASP A 411 39.62 -49.30 -31.69
CA ASP A 411 39.23 -50.54 -31.04
C ASP A 411 37.70 -50.55 -30.80
N ASP A 412 37.03 -51.51 -31.39
CA ASP A 412 35.56 -51.64 -31.34
C ASP A 412 35.05 -51.81 -29.89
N ASN A 413 35.86 -52.38 -28.98
CA ASN A 413 35.47 -52.54 -27.56
C ASN A 413 35.53 -51.25 -26.72
N THR A 414 36.17 -50.22 -27.23
CA THR A 414 36.28 -48.88 -26.56
C THR A 414 35.37 -47.83 -27.16
N ARG A 415 34.56 -48.19 -28.18
CA ARG A 415 33.55 -47.28 -28.76
C ARG A 415 32.48 -46.87 -27.80
N ILE A 416 32.18 -45.57 -27.78
CA ILE A 416 31.10 -45.01 -26.97
C ILE A 416 29.79 -45.22 -27.71
N ASP A 417 28.85 -45.88 -27.01
CA ASP A 417 27.48 -46.06 -27.53
C ASP A 417 26.72 -44.72 -27.42
N VAL A 418 26.11 -44.29 -28.54
CA VAL A 418 25.29 -43.08 -28.57
C VAL A 418 23.86 -43.45 -28.25
N LYS A 419 23.45 -43.24 -27.02
CA LYS A 419 22.08 -43.48 -26.55
C LYS A 419 21.05 -42.72 -27.37
N ASP A 420 19.91 -43.35 -27.60
CA ASP A 420 18.77 -42.68 -28.21
C ASP A 420 18.13 -41.69 -27.25
N PRO A 421 18.08 -40.37 -27.58
CA PRO A 421 17.54 -39.33 -26.71
C PRO A 421 16.08 -39.53 -26.33
N LYS A 422 15.36 -40.36 -27.07
CA LYS A 422 13.96 -40.74 -26.77
C LYS A 422 13.84 -41.42 -25.41
N TYR A 423 14.86 -42.17 -24.98
CA TYR A 423 14.88 -42.90 -23.69
C TYR A 423 15.50 -42.07 -22.57
N GLY A 424 15.92 -40.81 -22.85
CA GLY A 424 16.47 -39.86 -21.91
C GLY A 424 17.98 -39.90 -21.81
N LEU A 425 18.60 -38.74 -21.99
CA LEU A 425 20.02 -38.51 -21.74
C LEU A 425 20.21 -37.77 -20.42
N THR A 426 21.22 -38.17 -19.65
CA THR A 426 21.70 -37.30 -18.55
C THR A 426 22.22 -35.97 -19.13
N LEU A 427 22.28 -34.92 -18.33
CA LEU A 427 22.76 -33.63 -18.83
C LEU A 427 24.18 -33.65 -19.34
N ARG A 428 25.02 -34.53 -18.79
CA ARG A 428 26.39 -34.75 -19.27
C ARG A 428 26.43 -35.47 -20.63
N GLU A 429 25.66 -36.53 -20.79
CA GLU A 429 25.51 -37.21 -22.08
C GLU A 429 24.91 -36.30 -23.13
N ALA A 430 23.95 -35.45 -22.76
CA ALA A 430 23.35 -34.46 -23.63
C ALA A 430 24.35 -33.39 -24.07
N GLU A 431 25.28 -32.96 -23.21
CA GLU A 431 26.34 -32.02 -23.56
C GLU A 431 27.24 -32.60 -24.67
N GLU A 432 27.73 -33.80 -24.50
CA GLU A 432 28.53 -34.50 -25.49
C GLU A 432 27.79 -34.68 -26.81
N TRP A 433 26.51 -35.04 -26.73
CA TRP A 433 25.59 -35.25 -27.83
C TRP A 433 25.37 -33.96 -28.63
N PHE A 434 25.12 -32.82 -27.97
CA PHE A 434 24.88 -31.55 -28.61
C PHE A 434 26.17 -30.91 -29.20
N LEU A 435 27.31 -31.12 -28.55
CA LEU A 435 28.61 -30.69 -29.12
C LEU A 435 28.93 -31.43 -30.43
N ALA A 436 28.71 -32.76 -30.47
CA ALA A 436 28.86 -33.56 -31.68
C ALA A 436 27.86 -33.16 -32.76
N ALA A 437 26.61 -32.93 -32.44
CA ALA A 437 25.57 -32.47 -33.35
C ALA A 437 25.93 -31.10 -33.97
N ARG A 438 26.49 -30.17 -33.20
CA ARG A 438 27.01 -28.89 -33.70
C ARG A 438 28.14 -29.09 -34.68
N ALA A 439 29.12 -29.92 -34.37
CA ALA A 439 30.27 -30.18 -35.22
C ALA A 439 29.87 -30.77 -36.60
N ILE A 440 28.96 -31.76 -36.57
CA ILE A 440 28.46 -32.39 -37.78
C ILE A 440 27.62 -31.41 -38.61
N ASN A 441 26.69 -30.72 -37.99
CA ASN A 441 25.80 -29.80 -38.67
C ASN A 441 26.53 -28.67 -39.40
N LYS A 442 27.73 -28.34 -38.94
CA LYS A 442 28.60 -27.37 -39.60
C LYS A 442 29.22 -27.89 -40.90
N ILE A 443 29.52 -29.18 -40.95
CA ILE A 443 30.10 -29.85 -42.14
C ILE A 443 28.97 -30.17 -43.15
N SER A 444 27.88 -30.74 -42.64
CA SER A 444 26.69 -31.10 -43.40
C SER A 444 25.44 -30.91 -42.57
N PRO A 445 24.47 -30.08 -43.02
CA PRO A 445 23.26 -29.83 -42.23
C PRO A 445 22.52 -31.12 -41.89
N LEU A 446 22.29 -31.36 -40.59
CA LEU A 446 21.47 -32.47 -40.09
C LEU A 446 20.03 -32.30 -40.56
N LYS A 447 19.46 -33.36 -41.12
CA LYS A 447 18.09 -33.36 -41.64
C LYS A 447 17.14 -34.23 -40.84
N SER A 448 15.92 -33.72 -40.66
CA SER A 448 14.81 -34.48 -40.08
C SER A 448 14.37 -35.63 -41.04
N SER A 449 13.47 -36.49 -40.58
CA SER A 449 12.90 -37.53 -41.43
C SER A 449 12.11 -36.99 -42.65
N SER A 450 11.68 -35.75 -42.62
CA SER A 450 11.04 -35.01 -43.73
C SER A 450 12.04 -34.31 -44.66
N GLY A 451 13.34 -34.47 -44.45
CA GLY A 451 14.39 -33.83 -45.28
C GLY A 451 14.69 -32.38 -44.93
N GLU A 452 13.98 -31.74 -44.00
CA GLU A 452 14.21 -30.41 -43.56
C GLU A 452 15.42 -30.29 -42.57
N LYS A 453 15.97 -29.10 -42.39
CA LYS A 453 16.99 -28.86 -41.37
C LYS A 453 16.45 -29.24 -39.96
N TRP A 454 17.18 -30.11 -39.29
CA TRP A 454 16.81 -30.56 -37.96
C TRP A 454 17.04 -29.51 -36.87
N LEU A 455 18.11 -28.71 -36.98
CA LEU A 455 18.42 -27.58 -36.13
C LEU A 455 17.93 -26.28 -36.76
N ASP A 456 17.08 -25.54 -36.04
CA ASP A 456 16.73 -24.16 -36.41
C ASP A 456 17.82 -23.15 -35.93
N GLU A 457 17.70 -21.90 -36.32
CA GLU A 457 18.72 -20.88 -36.03
C GLU A 457 18.80 -20.60 -34.49
N GLU A 458 17.68 -20.70 -33.75
CA GLU A 458 17.65 -20.51 -32.32
C GLU A 458 18.39 -21.65 -31.60
N THR A 459 18.11 -22.91 -31.98
CA THR A 459 18.84 -24.07 -31.43
C THR A 459 20.31 -24.01 -31.74
N LYS A 460 20.71 -23.62 -32.95
CA LYS A 460 22.15 -23.40 -33.33
C LYS A 460 22.79 -22.36 -32.41
N ALA A 461 22.11 -21.24 -32.16
CA ALA A 461 22.64 -20.21 -31.25
C ALA A 461 22.90 -20.80 -29.85
N ILE A 462 21.97 -21.61 -29.31
CA ILE A 462 22.15 -22.31 -28.02
C ILE A 462 23.38 -23.24 -28.09
N LEU A 463 23.55 -24.02 -29.16
CA LEU A 463 24.69 -24.92 -29.33
C LEU A 463 26.02 -24.16 -29.41
N ASN A 464 26.03 -22.97 -30.06
CA ASN A 464 27.19 -22.08 -30.10
C ASN A 464 27.52 -21.56 -28.69
N MET A 465 26.49 -21.21 -27.88
CA MET A 465 26.69 -20.83 -26.51
C MET A 465 27.27 -21.97 -25.67
N ILE A 466 26.79 -23.22 -25.83
CA ILE A 466 27.33 -24.41 -25.16
C ILE A 466 28.82 -24.61 -25.53
N ALA A 467 29.15 -24.47 -26.80
CA ALA A 467 30.52 -24.67 -27.32
C ALA A 467 31.48 -23.51 -27.04
N CYS A 468 30.99 -22.36 -26.57
CA CYS A 468 31.72 -21.10 -26.50
C CYS A 468 32.39 -20.69 -27.85
N LYS A 469 31.73 -20.99 -28.97
CA LYS A 469 32.23 -20.71 -30.33
C LYS A 469 31.08 -20.26 -31.23
N ASN A 470 31.33 -19.25 -32.07
CA ASN A 470 30.37 -18.82 -33.09
C ASN A 470 30.42 -19.74 -34.33
N ASP A 471 29.60 -19.43 -35.34
CA ASP A 471 29.55 -20.22 -36.61
C ASP A 471 30.88 -20.26 -37.35
N LYS A 472 31.79 -19.29 -37.14
CA LYS A 472 33.13 -19.23 -37.70
C LYS A 472 34.20 -19.87 -36.79
N ASP A 473 33.80 -20.55 -35.70
CA ASP A 473 34.68 -21.11 -34.67
C ASP A 473 35.53 -20.09 -33.90
N SER A 474 35.23 -18.81 -33.99
CA SER A 474 35.81 -17.80 -33.13
C SER A 474 35.26 -17.96 -31.71
N TYR A 475 36.09 -17.75 -30.71
CA TYR A 475 35.67 -17.85 -29.29
C TYR A 475 34.69 -16.74 -28.92
N ILE A 476 33.66 -17.14 -28.20
CA ILE A 476 32.65 -16.26 -27.56
C ILE A 476 32.53 -16.61 -26.07
N ASN A 477 31.99 -15.72 -25.27
CA ASN A 477 31.78 -15.99 -23.83
C ASN A 477 30.83 -17.17 -23.60
N GLY A 478 29.89 -17.43 -24.52
CA GLY A 478 28.99 -18.57 -24.50
C GLY A 478 28.19 -18.65 -23.19
N TYR A 479 28.03 -19.88 -22.66
CA TYR A 479 27.26 -20.14 -21.44
C TYR A 479 27.77 -19.39 -20.20
N LYS A 480 29.01 -18.90 -20.20
CA LYS A 480 29.60 -18.19 -19.05
C LYS A 480 28.87 -16.90 -18.70
N ILE A 481 28.17 -16.29 -19.65
CA ILE A 481 27.35 -15.08 -19.38
C ILE A 481 26.11 -15.37 -18.53
N LEU A 482 25.74 -16.65 -18.34
CA LEU A 482 24.60 -17.04 -17.55
C LEU A 482 24.92 -17.13 -16.06
N VAL A 483 26.20 -17.16 -15.66
CA VAL A 483 26.64 -17.40 -14.27
C VAL A 483 26.01 -16.41 -13.28
N ASN A 484 25.85 -15.14 -13.68
CA ASN A 484 25.22 -14.13 -12.84
C ASN A 484 23.73 -14.38 -12.57
N ALA A 485 23.10 -15.26 -13.35
CA ALA A 485 21.71 -15.63 -13.18
C ALA A 485 21.48 -16.86 -12.28
N ILE A 486 22.54 -17.55 -11.84
CA ILE A 486 22.44 -18.74 -10.96
C ILE A 486 21.72 -18.39 -9.66
N LYS A 487 21.98 -17.23 -9.09
CA LYS A 487 21.36 -16.75 -7.85
C LYS A 487 19.83 -16.63 -7.91
N TYR A 488 19.23 -16.68 -9.11
CA TYR A 488 17.78 -16.61 -9.33
C TYR A 488 17.13 -17.99 -9.47
N HIS A 489 17.92 -19.04 -9.43
CA HIS A 489 17.49 -20.41 -9.62
C HIS A 489 17.44 -21.18 -8.31
N SER A 490 16.36 -21.95 -8.10
CA SER A 490 16.28 -22.96 -7.05
C SER A 490 15.90 -24.33 -7.65
N PRO A 491 16.70 -25.38 -7.44
CA PRO A 491 16.37 -26.72 -7.93
C PRO A 491 15.17 -27.36 -7.24
N ARG A 492 14.78 -26.85 -6.05
CA ARG A 492 13.74 -27.44 -5.19
C ARG A 492 12.32 -27.03 -5.61
N ARG A 493 12.18 -25.95 -6.37
CA ARG A 493 10.86 -25.42 -6.75
C ARG A 493 10.23 -26.27 -7.85
N SER A 494 8.93 -26.60 -7.68
CA SER A 494 8.13 -27.38 -8.65
C SER A 494 7.15 -26.53 -9.43
N GLN A 495 6.74 -25.37 -8.88
CA GLN A 495 5.79 -24.44 -9.49
C GLN A 495 6.40 -23.05 -9.66
N GLU A 496 5.82 -22.26 -10.56
CA GLU A 496 6.18 -20.85 -10.71
C GLU A 496 5.72 -20.07 -9.49
N VAL A 497 6.64 -19.29 -8.89
CA VAL A 497 6.40 -18.56 -7.64
C VAL A 497 5.23 -17.59 -7.74
N GLY A 498 5.14 -16.84 -8.85
CA GLY A 498 4.05 -15.87 -9.03
C GLY A 498 2.68 -16.55 -9.13
N GLU A 499 2.58 -17.70 -9.81
CA GLU A 499 1.34 -18.47 -9.90
C GLU A 499 0.95 -19.09 -8.57
N GLU A 500 1.90 -19.64 -7.84
CA GLU A 500 1.68 -20.20 -6.52
C GLU A 500 1.15 -19.15 -5.54
N ILE A 501 1.82 -17.99 -5.49
CA ILE A 501 1.39 -16.84 -4.68
C ILE A 501 -0.03 -16.41 -5.07
N TYR A 502 -0.31 -16.30 -6.37
CA TYR A 502 -1.65 -15.92 -6.83
C TYR A 502 -2.73 -16.91 -6.38
N ASN A 503 -2.44 -18.22 -6.42
CA ASN A 503 -3.35 -19.24 -5.94
C ASN A 503 -3.61 -19.13 -4.42
N HIS A 504 -2.60 -18.82 -3.62
CA HIS A 504 -2.79 -18.55 -2.20
C HIS A 504 -3.66 -17.30 -1.95
N LEU A 505 -3.50 -16.26 -2.77
CA LEU A 505 -4.35 -15.08 -2.69
C LEU A 505 -5.81 -15.37 -3.06
N LEU A 506 -6.06 -16.27 -4.03
CA LEU A 506 -7.41 -16.75 -4.35
C LEU A 506 -8.06 -17.52 -3.19
N GLU A 507 -7.26 -18.20 -2.38
CA GLU A 507 -7.73 -18.87 -1.15
C GLU A 507 -8.04 -17.90 -0.01
N GLY A 508 -7.66 -16.62 -0.13
CA GLY A 508 -7.82 -15.61 0.92
C GLY A 508 -6.71 -15.64 1.96
N LYS A 509 -5.54 -16.21 1.64
CA LYS A 509 -4.36 -16.26 2.51
C LYS A 509 -3.65 -14.92 2.61
N ILE A 510 -2.85 -14.78 3.66
CA ILE A 510 -1.91 -13.68 3.84
C ILE A 510 -0.54 -14.17 3.36
N VAL A 511 -0.01 -13.55 2.33
CA VAL A 511 1.32 -13.84 1.79
C VAL A 511 2.28 -12.74 2.24
N ILE A 512 3.41 -13.11 2.81
CA ILE A 512 4.45 -12.17 3.21
C ILE A 512 5.72 -12.46 2.42
N LEU A 513 6.14 -11.50 1.61
CA LEU A 513 7.40 -11.55 0.88
C LEU A 513 8.45 -10.86 1.74
N ASP A 514 9.26 -11.64 2.45
CA ASP A 514 10.37 -11.11 3.22
C ASP A 514 11.53 -10.73 2.29
N LEU A 515 11.59 -9.46 2.01
CA LEU A 515 12.59 -8.83 1.14
C LEU A 515 13.74 -8.18 1.94
N SER A 516 13.79 -8.38 3.26
CA SER A 516 14.82 -7.80 4.13
C SER A 516 16.20 -8.42 3.87
N VAL A 517 16.23 -9.63 3.32
CA VAL A 517 17.45 -10.40 3.06
C VAL A 517 17.60 -10.64 1.56
N GLY A 518 18.82 -10.54 1.06
CA GLY A 518 19.18 -10.83 -0.33
C GLY A 518 19.65 -9.60 -1.12
N ASP A 519 20.01 -9.84 -2.38
CA ASP A 519 20.48 -8.80 -3.32
C ASP A 519 19.36 -7.82 -3.67
N ALA A 520 19.63 -6.50 -3.61
CA ALA A 520 18.64 -5.46 -3.83
C ALA A 520 18.04 -5.52 -5.25
N THR A 521 18.86 -5.75 -6.27
CA THR A 521 18.42 -5.83 -7.68
C THR A 521 17.50 -7.03 -7.89
N LEU A 522 17.80 -8.14 -7.22
CA LEU A 522 17.00 -9.35 -7.26
C LEU A 522 15.62 -9.14 -6.61
N ARG A 523 15.60 -8.51 -5.42
CA ARG A 523 14.35 -8.19 -4.71
C ARG A 523 13.41 -7.39 -5.59
N ASP A 524 13.94 -6.37 -6.26
CA ASP A 524 13.17 -5.48 -7.12
C ASP A 524 12.57 -6.22 -8.32
N LYS A 525 13.36 -7.07 -9.00
CA LYS A 525 12.90 -7.87 -10.13
C LYS A 525 11.81 -8.87 -9.76
N ILE A 526 12.02 -9.64 -8.69
CA ILE A 526 11.04 -10.62 -8.23
C ILE A 526 9.76 -9.93 -7.76
N SER A 527 9.88 -8.83 -7.03
CA SER A 527 8.74 -8.03 -6.60
C SER A 527 7.92 -7.55 -7.79
N LYS A 528 8.58 -7.02 -8.82
CA LYS A 528 7.95 -6.56 -10.06
C LYS A 528 7.29 -7.72 -10.82
N GLN A 529 7.94 -8.87 -10.92
CA GLN A 529 7.39 -10.07 -11.58
C GLN A 529 6.13 -10.58 -10.88
N ILE A 530 6.15 -10.72 -9.56
CA ILE A 530 4.98 -11.17 -8.78
C ILE A 530 3.83 -10.18 -8.93
N ALA A 531 4.09 -8.88 -8.80
CA ALA A 531 3.08 -7.84 -8.99
C ALA A 531 2.46 -7.90 -10.40
N GLN A 532 3.27 -8.16 -11.43
CA GLN A 532 2.82 -8.29 -12.81
C GLN A 532 1.94 -9.52 -13.01
N VAL A 533 2.28 -10.66 -12.41
CA VAL A 533 1.45 -11.88 -12.46
C VAL A 533 0.09 -11.63 -11.80
N ILE A 534 0.07 -11.04 -10.61
CA ILE A 534 -1.17 -10.70 -9.90
C ILE A 534 -2.04 -9.78 -10.75
N PHE A 535 -1.46 -8.72 -11.30
CA PHE A 535 -2.17 -7.75 -12.12
C PHE A 535 -2.73 -8.38 -13.40
N ASN A 536 -1.90 -9.11 -14.16
CA ASN A 536 -2.31 -9.72 -15.43
C ASN A 536 -3.39 -10.78 -15.22
N LYS A 537 -3.28 -11.62 -14.21
CA LYS A 537 -4.28 -12.64 -13.89
C LYS A 537 -5.62 -12.02 -13.47
N SER A 538 -5.59 -11.00 -12.60
CA SER A 538 -6.82 -10.29 -12.20
C SER A 538 -7.46 -9.55 -13.38
N MET A 539 -6.64 -8.94 -14.26
CA MET A 539 -7.11 -8.35 -15.51
C MET A 539 -7.71 -9.41 -16.45
N GLY A 540 -7.11 -10.60 -16.53
CA GLY A 540 -7.62 -11.72 -17.33
C GLY A 540 -9.04 -12.13 -16.95
N TYR A 541 -9.33 -12.24 -15.64
CA TYR A 541 -10.70 -12.47 -15.14
C TYR A 541 -11.68 -11.40 -15.65
N PHE A 542 -11.26 -10.15 -15.58
CA PHE A 542 -12.11 -9.03 -16.02
C PHE A 542 -12.37 -9.07 -17.54
N ILE A 543 -11.37 -9.40 -18.37
CA ILE A 543 -11.49 -9.50 -19.83
C ILE A 543 -12.43 -10.66 -20.20
N GLU A 544 -12.37 -11.76 -19.47
CA GLU A 544 -13.27 -12.92 -19.66
C GLU A 544 -14.69 -12.70 -19.14
N GLY A 545 -15.01 -11.51 -18.63
CA GLY A 545 -16.32 -11.21 -18.05
C GLY A 545 -16.57 -11.90 -16.70
N LYS A 546 -15.53 -12.44 -16.07
CA LYS A 546 -15.57 -13.05 -14.74
C LYS A 546 -15.27 -11.99 -13.69
N THR A 547 -15.72 -12.24 -12.48
CA THR A 547 -15.44 -11.39 -11.32
C THR A 547 -13.98 -11.57 -10.86
N PRO A 548 -13.14 -10.52 -10.88
CA PRO A 548 -11.79 -10.61 -10.34
C PRO A 548 -11.81 -10.90 -8.83
N PRO A 549 -10.79 -11.57 -8.28
CA PRO A 549 -10.64 -11.78 -6.84
C PRO A 549 -10.34 -10.47 -6.11
N ASN A 550 -10.75 -10.39 -4.85
CA ASN A 550 -10.38 -9.27 -3.99
C ASN A 550 -8.95 -9.49 -3.46
N ILE A 551 -8.03 -8.61 -3.80
CA ILE A 551 -6.63 -8.68 -3.38
C ILE A 551 -6.20 -7.33 -2.78
N VAL A 552 -5.50 -7.36 -1.66
CA VAL A 552 -4.88 -6.19 -1.03
C VAL A 552 -3.36 -6.33 -1.08
N ILE A 553 -2.70 -5.36 -1.66
CA ILE A 553 -1.24 -5.29 -1.77
C ILE A 553 -0.73 -4.22 -0.80
N TYR A 554 0.21 -4.59 0.05
CA TYR A 554 0.89 -3.69 0.98
C TYR A 554 2.33 -3.48 0.54
N ILE A 555 2.75 -2.22 0.40
CA ILE A 555 4.10 -1.84 -0.03
C ILE A 555 4.71 -0.93 1.03
N GLU A 556 5.86 -1.32 1.56
CA GLU A 556 6.72 -0.42 2.32
C GLU A 556 7.71 0.32 1.42
N GLU A 557 8.21 1.47 1.91
CA GLU A 557 9.15 2.34 1.20
C GLU A 557 8.75 2.56 -0.27
N ALA A 558 7.46 2.89 -0.46
CA ALA A 558 6.78 2.92 -1.75
C ALA A 558 7.44 3.85 -2.78
N HIS A 559 8.20 4.85 -2.34
CA HIS A 559 8.95 5.74 -3.22
C HIS A 559 9.94 4.99 -4.13
N ASN A 560 10.39 3.79 -3.73
CA ASN A 560 11.26 2.94 -4.55
C ASN A 560 10.53 2.22 -5.68
N LEU A 561 9.22 1.96 -5.53
CA LEU A 561 8.43 1.15 -6.47
C LEU A 561 7.45 1.98 -7.31
N ILE A 562 6.95 3.10 -6.76
CA ILE A 562 6.00 4.01 -7.40
C ILE A 562 6.55 5.44 -7.40
N GLY A 563 7.83 5.57 -7.73
CA GLY A 563 8.57 6.83 -7.71
C GLY A 563 8.08 7.86 -8.74
N LYS A 564 8.42 9.12 -8.50
CA LYS A 564 7.98 10.28 -9.28
C LYS A 564 8.37 10.20 -10.76
N ASP A 565 9.55 9.67 -11.03
CA ASP A 565 10.14 9.65 -12.37
C ASP A 565 9.85 8.33 -13.14
N MET A 566 9.04 7.43 -12.55
CA MET A 566 8.66 6.17 -13.20
C MET A 566 7.59 6.39 -14.28
N ASP A 567 7.69 5.63 -15.38
CA ASP A 567 6.67 5.63 -16.42
C ASP A 567 5.38 4.94 -15.90
N LEU A 568 4.23 5.58 -16.14
CA LEU A 568 2.91 5.04 -15.75
C LEU A 568 2.56 3.72 -16.45
N THR A 569 3.31 3.31 -17.47
CA THR A 569 3.16 2.01 -18.15
C THR A 569 3.92 0.89 -17.45
N GLU A 570 4.83 1.21 -16.53
CA GLU A 570 5.52 0.23 -15.72
C GLU A 570 4.57 -0.50 -14.77
N THR A 571 4.97 -1.70 -14.32
CA THR A 571 4.12 -2.60 -13.53
C THR A 571 3.53 -1.93 -12.29
N TRP A 572 4.36 -1.31 -11.46
CA TRP A 572 3.92 -0.73 -10.19
C TRP A 572 3.07 0.53 -10.34
N PRO A 573 3.48 1.55 -11.11
CA PRO A 573 2.63 2.72 -11.37
C PRO A 573 1.33 2.36 -12.07
N ARG A 574 1.36 1.40 -13.00
CA ARG A 574 0.15 0.91 -13.68
C ARG A 574 -0.80 0.20 -12.71
N LEU A 575 -0.27 -0.68 -11.84
CA LEU A 575 -1.05 -1.35 -10.81
C LEU A 575 -1.68 -0.33 -9.86
N ALA A 576 -0.93 0.66 -9.40
CA ALA A 576 -1.45 1.72 -8.55
C ALA A 576 -2.55 2.55 -9.23
N LYS A 577 -2.46 2.79 -10.55
CA LYS A 577 -3.43 3.55 -11.32
C LYS A 577 -4.70 2.74 -11.65
N GLU A 578 -4.53 1.51 -12.11
CA GLU A 578 -5.59 0.70 -12.73
C GLU A 578 -6.09 -0.44 -11.83
N GLY A 579 -5.34 -0.82 -10.79
CA GLY A 579 -5.61 -2.03 -9.98
C GLY A 579 -7.00 -2.06 -9.36
N ALA A 580 -7.52 -0.92 -8.94
CA ALA A 580 -8.87 -0.80 -8.37
C ALA A 580 -9.96 -1.36 -9.31
N LYS A 581 -9.80 -1.18 -10.63
CA LYS A 581 -10.70 -1.74 -11.66
C LYS A 581 -10.74 -3.27 -11.64
N TYR A 582 -9.65 -3.89 -11.23
CA TYR A 582 -9.50 -5.34 -11.15
C TYR A 582 -9.59 -5.86 -9.71
N ARG A 583 -10.21 -5.08 -8.81
CA ARG A 583 -10.39 -5.37 -7.37
C ARG A 583 -9.07 -5.55 -6.61
N ILE A 584 -8.00 -4.92 -7.08
CA ILE A 584 -6.75 -4.84 -6.37
C ILE A 584 -6.72 -3.54 -5.57
N SER A 585 -6.61 -3.66 -4.26
CA SER A 585 -6.39 -2.56 -3.32
C SER A 585 -4.90 -2.35 -3.13
N LEU A 586 -4.48 -1.10 -2.95
CA LEU A 586 -3.09 -0.76 -2.70
C LEU A 586 -2.98 0.02 -1.39
N VAL A 587 -2.23 -0.50 -0.44
CA VAL A 587 -1.80 0.20 0.78
C VAL A 587 -0.32 0.45 0.67
N TYR A 588 0.09 1.71 0.63
CA TYR A 588 1.49 2.06 0.45
C TYR A 588 1.99 2.96 1.57
N ALA A 589 3.17 2.63 2.10
CA ALA A 589 3.82 3.38 3.17
C ALA A 589 5.11 4.03 2.67
N THR A 590 5.32 5.30 3.04
CA THR A 590 6.56 6.02 2.76
C THR A 590 6.79 7.17 3.73
N GLN A 591 8.03 7.61 3.86
CA GLN A 591 8.41 8.85 4.53
C GLN A 591 8.63 10.00 3.52
N GLU A 592 8.72 9.71 2.23
CA GLU A 592 9.00 10.65 1.15
C GLU A 592 7.77 10.85 0.26
N VAL A 593 6.86 11.73 0.65
CA VAL A 593 5.63 12.04 -0.10
C VAL A 593 5.98 12.61 -1.47
N SER A 594 6.94 13.55 -1.51
CA SER A 594 7.35 14.25 -2.73
C SER A 594 8.06 13.36 -3.75
N SER A 595 8.47 12.18 -3.34
CA SER A 595 9.11 11.18 -4.20
C SER A 595 8.11 10.18 -4.82
N VAL A 596 6.85 10.17 -4.37
CA VAL A 596 5.78 9.36 -4.96
C VAL A 596 5.22 10.04 -6.21
N HIS A 597 4.83 9.25 -7.20
CA HIS A 597 4.28 9.76 -8.45
C HIS A 597 3.01 10.59 -8.22
N PRO A 598 2.93 11.86 -8.71
CA PRO A 598 1.82 12.78 -8.43
C PRO A 598 0.44 12.24 -8.78
N ASN A 599 0.32 11.48 -9.88
CA ASN A 599 -0.96 10.89 -10.28
C ASN A 599 -1.44 9.81 -9.29
N ILE A 600 -0.54 9.16 -8.56
CA ILE A 600 -0.91 8.17 -7.55
C ILE A 600 -1.41 8.89 -6.30
N LEU A 601 -0.71 9.92 -5.86
CA LEU A 601 -1.16 10.79 -4.76
C LEU A 601 -2.54 11.39 -5.04
N ALA A 602 -2.73 11.97 -6.23
CA ALA A 602 -3.99 12.60 -6.62
C ALA A 602 -5.19 11.63 -6.67
N ASN A 603 -4.94 10.36 -6.86
CA ASN A 603 -5.97 9.32 -6.88
C ASN A 603 -6.05 8.49 -5.60
N THR A 604 -5.38 8.91 -4.53
CA THR A 604 -5.42 8.24 -3.23
C THR A 604 -6.66 8.67 -2.47
N GLU A 605 -7.43 7.70 -1.99
CA GLU A 605 -8.70 7.92 -1.32
C GLU A 605 -8.56 7.97 0.21
N ASN A 606 -7.64 7.17 0.78
CA ASN A 606 -7.46 7.07 2.23
C ASN A 606 -6.04 7.52 2.62
N TRP A 607 -5.96 8.32 3.68
CA TRP A 607 -4.73 8.94 4.13
C TRP A 607 -4.57 8.80 5.64
N PHE A 608 -3.41 8.29 6.06
CA PHE A 608 -2.97 8.21 7.44
C PHE A 608 -1.61 8.89 7.53
N ILE A 609 -1.57 10.11 8.08
CA ILE A 609 -0.39 10.96 8.01
C ILE A 609 0.10 11.25 9.42
N SER A 610 1.25 10.68 9.75
CA SER A 610 1.98 10.95 10.98
C SER A 610 2.99 12.09 10.78
N HIS A 611 3.93 12.27 11.73
CA HIS A 611 4.97 13.28 11.65
C HIS A 611 5.79 13.21 10.35
N LEU A 612 6.04 14.37 9.76
CA LEU A 612 6.94 14.61 8.62
C LEU A 612 7.95 15.69 9.03
N ASN A 613 9.25 15.48 8.78
CA ASN A 613 10.32 16.36 9.26
C ASN A 613 10.78 17.41 8.25
N ASN A 614 10.17 17.47 7.07
CA ASN A 614 10.62 18.32 5.97
C ASN A 614 9.45 19.13 5.41
N GLU A 615 9.65 20.43 5.25
CA GLU A 615 8.66 21.34 4.66
C GLU A 615 8.31 20.97 3.21
N LYS A 616 9.25 20.39 2.46
CA LYS A 616 8.99 19.94 1.09
C LYS A 616 7.88 18.87 1.06
N GLU A 617 7.93 17.90 1.98
CA GLU A 617 6.93 16.83 2.10
C GLU A 617 5.57 17.39 2.52
N ILE A 618 5.57 18.36 3.42
CA ILE A 618 4.36 19.03 3.90
C ILE A 618 3.73 19.88 2.79
N ASN A 619 4.54 20.59 2.01
CA ASN A 619 4.07 21.42 0.90
C ASN A 619 3.44 20.55 -0.20
N GLU A 620 3.98 19.35 -0.47
CA GLU A 620 3.37 18.42 -1.40
C GLU A 620 2.01 17.94 -0.89
N LEU A 621 1.94 17.57 0.40
CA LEU A 621 0.73 17.11 1.05
C LEU A 621 -0.36 18.18 1.14
N SER A 622 0.03 19.44 1.36
CA SER A 622 -0.89 20.58 1.50
C SER A 622 -1.71 20.89 0.24
N LYS A 623 -1.38 20.24 -0.88
CA LYS A 623 -2.17 20.32 -2.13
C LYS A 623 -3.43 19.48 -2.09
N PHE A 624 -3.57 18.60 -1.08
CA PHE A 624 -4.68 17.64 -0.98
C PHE A 624 -5.55 17.96 0.23
N TYR A 625 -6.86 17.98 0.05
CA TYR A 625 -7.86 18.22 1.10
C TYR A 625 -7.51 19.45 1.96
N ASP A 626 -7.79 19.37 3.25
CA ASP A 626 -7.51 20.37 4.28
C ASP A 626 -6.23 20.08 5.08
N PHE A 627 -5.27 19.32 4.51
CA PHE A 627 -3.99 19.01 5.20
C PHE A 627 -3.13 20.25 5.46
N SER A 628 -3.32 21.32 4.71
CA SER A 628 -2.67 22.62 4.94
C SER A 628 -2.86 23.14 6.36
N ASP A 629 -4.02 22.90 6.98
CA ASP A 629 -4.35 23.30 8.35
C ASP A 629 -3.46 22.62 9.40
N PHE A 630 -2.91 21.45 9.03
CA PHE A 630 -2.07 20.63 9.90
C PHE A 630 -0.57 20.80 9.69
N SER A 631 -0.13 21.65 8.75
CA SER A 631 1.27 21.80 8.35
C SER A 631 2.22 21.96 9.54
N LYS A 632 1.90 22.90 10.45
CA LYS A 632 2.73 23.15 11.65
C LYS A 632 2.73 21.95 12.62
N SER A 633 1.59 21.29 12.78
CA SER A 633 1.47 20.17 13.69
C SER A 633 2.11 18.89 13.12
N LEU A 634 2.08 18.70 11.82
CA LEU A 634 2.78 17.61 11.13
C LEU A 634 4.29 17.72 11.27
N LEU A 635 4.83 18.96 11.22
CA LEU A 635 6.26 19.23 11.37
C LEU A 635 6.75 19.06 12.82
N ARG A 636 5.91 19.32 13.81
CA ARG A 636 6.32 19.40 15.22
C ARG A 636 5.99 18.17 16.06
N ALA A 637 4.87 17.52 15.78
CA ALA A 637 4.37 16.43 16.59
C ALA A 637 4.97 15.09 16.19
N GLN A 638 5.99 14.61 16.93
CA GLN A 638 6.73 13.38 16.68
C GLN A 638 6.16 12.16 17.42
N ASP A 639 4.98 12.31 18.02
CA ASP A 639 4.37 11.27 18.84
C ASP A 639 4.00 10.03 18.03
N VAL A 640 4.29 8.86 18.59
CA VAL A 640 3.97 7.57 17.97
C VAL A 640 2.45 7.38 17.89
N GLY A 641 1.97 7.05 16.69
CA GLY A 641 0.55 6.80 16.45
C GLY A 641 -0.33 8.05 16.39
N PHE A 642 0.23 9.26 16.51
CA PHE A 642 -0.54 10.47 16.30
C PHE A 642 -0.63 10.80 14.81
N ALA A 643 -1.79 10.53 14.20
CA ALA A 643 -2.03 10.66 12.78
C ALA A 643 -3.13 11.68 12.45
N ARG A 644 -3.10 12.21 11.23
CA ARG A 644 -4.18 12.97 10.58
C ARG A 644 -4.81 12.03 9.58
N VAL A 645 -6.05 11.68 9.82
CA VAL A 645 -6.74 10.61 9.08
C VAL A 645 -7.82 11.23 8.19
N LYS A 646 -7.80 10.85 6.93
CA LYS A 646 -8.84 11.13 5.93
C LYS A 646 -9.16 9.83 5.21
N THR A 647 -10.40 9.39 5.27
CA THR A 647 -10.86 8.22 4.51
C THR A 647 -11.86 8.63 3.44
N LEU A 648 -12.16 7.72 2.54
CA LEU A 648 -13.15 7.97 1.49
C LEU A 648 -14.52 8.37 2.06
N SER A 649 -14.91 7.75 3.18
CA SER A 649 -16.19 8.03 3.84
C SER A 649 -16.17 9.27 4.76
N SER A 650 -15.00 9.74 5.17
CA SER A 650 -14.86 10.92 6.02
C SER A 650 -14.79 12.20 5.15
N PRO A 651 -15.62 13.22 5.38
CA PRO A 651 -15.62 14.43 4.55
C PRO A 651 -14.41 15.35 4.80
N PHE A 652 -13.80 15.31 5.98
CA PHE A 652 -12.66 16.16 6.40
C PHE A 652 -11.58 15.35 7.11
N VAL A 653 -10.42 15.96 7.33
CA VAL A 653 -9.31 15.37 8.07
C VAL A 653 -9.59 15.38 9.56
N VAL A 654 -9.38 14.23 10.25
CA VAL A 654 -9.53 14.10 11.70
C VAL A 654 -8.18 13.79 12.34
N PRO A 655 -7.74 14.54 13.36
CA PRO A 655 -6.54 14.22 14.12
C PRO A 655 -6.86 13.11 15.13
N VAL A 656 -6.12 12.00 15.06
CA VAL A 656 -6.41 10.74 15.77
C VAL A 656 -5.15 10.18 16.42
N GLN A 657 -5.26 9.74 17.66
CA GLN A 657 -4.31 8.79 18.24
C GLN A 657 -4.73 7.38 17.82
N ILE A 658 -3.96 6.79 16.93
CA ILE A 658 -4.16 5.39 16.49
C ILE A 658 -3.87 4.46 17.66
N ASP A 659 -4.75 3.51 17.91
CA ASP A 659 -4.56 2.49 18.93
C ASP A 659 -3.35 1.61 18.57
N LYS A 660 -2.62 1.16 19.58
CA LYS A 660 -1.56 0.18 19.36
C LYS A 660 -2.20 -1.15 18.94
N PHE A 661 -1.64 -1.79 17.93
CA PHE A 661 -2.05 -3.13 17.54
C PHE A 661 -1.79 -4.11 18.71
N GLU A 662 -2.81 -4.86 19.12
CA GLU A 662 -2.76 -5.77 20.25
C GLU A 662 -2.86 -7.22 19.76
N PRO A 663 -1.72 -7.93 19.60
CA PRO A 663 -1.69 -9.30 19.10
C PRO A 663 -2.53 -10.26 19.91
N GLU A 664 -2.52 -10.12 21.23
CA GLU A 664 -3.23 -11.02 22.17
C GLU A 664 -4.75 -10.97 21.94
N LYS A 665 -5.32 -9.77 21.81
CA LYS A 665 -6.75 -9.60 21.52
C LYS A 665 -7.16 -10.21 20.20
N GLU A 666 -6.31 -10.11 19.19
CA GLU A 666 -6.61 -10.70 17.88
C GLU A 666 -6.53 -12.23 17.92
N VAL A 667 -5.57 -12.79 18.64
CA VAL A 667 -5.49 -14.25 18.88
C VAL A 667 -6.70 -14.75 19.66
N GLU A 668 -7.18 -14.01 20.66
CA GLU A 668 -8.40 -14.36 21.41
C GLU A 668 -9.64 -14.34 20.49
N ARG A 669 -9.77 -13.34 19.63
CA ARG A 669 -10.82 -13.27 18.61
C ARG A 669 -10.82 -14.51 17.71
N LEU A 670 -9.67 -14.87 17.16
CA LEU A 670 -9.53 -16.04 16.30
C LEU A 670 -9.90 -17.35 17.01
N LYS A 671 -9.53 -17.47 18.29
CA LYS A 671 -9.92 -18.63 19.09
C LYS A 671 -11.44 -18.69 19.34
N SER A 672 -12.08 -17.55 19.53
CA SER A 672 -13.53 -17.48 19.73
C SER A 672 -14.35 -17.86 18.50
N MET A 673 -13.80 -17.59 17.31
CA MET A 673 -14.43 -17.95 16.02
C MET A 673 -14.30 -19.44 15.67
N LYS A 674 -13.28 -20.13 16.22
CA LYS A 674 -13.07 -21.58 16.00
C LYS A 674 -13.91 -22.46 16.96
N LYS A 675 -14.56 -21.85 17.96
CA LYS A 675 -15.53 -22.50 18.87
C LYS A 675 -16.95 -22.31 18.35
#